data_3d0d51e495e90ff4f0f78baa39a0c2f8
#
_entry.id   3d0d51e495e90ff4f0f78baa39a0c2f8
#
_cell.length_a   1.000
_cell.length_b   1.000
_cell.length_c   1.000
_cell.angle_alpha   90.00
_cell.angle_beta   90.00
_cell.angle_gamma   90.00
#
_symmetry.space_group_name_H-M   'P 1'
#
loop_
_entity.id
_entity.type
_entity.pdbx_description
1 polymer ?
#
loop_
_entity_poly.entity_id
_entity_poly.type
_entity_poly.pdbx_seq_one_letter_code
_entity_poly.pdbx_strand_id
1 'polypeptide(L)'
;MCAFIQLKGNGDEVLRQHGCLSLARYGNIHIADIPMTQLGPLSLCAEVTRIEARESNSILLDTTAAKLNVAPIYSGTNLPQAFTGKGVVVGLEDIGFDLTHPTFRTTDLSELRIRRFWDHLSVDTLDSELYVGAEYTTPNDILTYAHSRDAYAQFHGTHTLGIAAGNGVGTPYRGIAWESDICLVSNAVNDSKEFIREEDLYKYTSATDMLGFEYMLNYAESQGKPCVVSFSEGSHQDFMGDDVLMYAVLDSLVGPGRIIVASAGNEGHYSTYLHKPLGTESLNTYITNGPNNAFVTMRASGDFDLAVRFYIDKENPYTHLLHAKDIIAEADSLVEDTLQIGEEQYIVKMAGYPSCYHPEQNAFEVFIQVAQHNFGYSVPVELEIMGADADVEVFRVNGKFRYKDMLTKDIGPGESSHNIYSPGSAPAVICVGALSYRNSYVDIDGKNNNRDWGTNGEKAPYSSVGPTFDDRTKPDVMANGSNVISAGSSFYFEEHNRPIAMYLYTSMLEYDGRQYPWRVETGTSMSTPAVAGTIALWLQAKPDLTPDDVREVLAETCRPIDDSSPRPNNLWGYGEIDAYRGLLYILGYSGIQDISQEQPRAAHLSMKADGMLCIRLESPSKEPIRLCVYATGGQVVEQQTLPAGHEQYGVSLSHLPQAVYAVQMNSHDPQLRGSTLIRR
;
A
#
# COMPACT_ATOMS: atom_id res chain seq x y z
N MET A 1 38.56 14.68 -8.93
CA MET A 1 37.42 14.72 -7.99
C MET A 1 37.32 16.09 -7.38
N CYS A 2 36.18 16.75 -7.52
CA CYS A 2 35.95 18.04 -6.86
C CYS A 2 35.62 17.81 -5.38
N ALA A 3 36.33 18.45 -4.47
CA ALA A 3 36.19 18.24 -3.03
C ALA A 3 36.45 19.54 -2.23
N PHE A 4 35.86 19.61 -1.03
CA PHE A 4 36.31 20.58 -0.04
C PHE A 4 37.54 20.03 0.67
N ILE A 5 38.58 20.84 0.79
CA ILE A 5 39.78 20.48 1.53
C ILE A 5 40.14 21.60 2.50
N GLN A 6 40.31 21.27 3.75
CA GLN A 6 40.75 22.19 4.79
C GLN A 6 42.24 21.99 5.07
N LEU A 7 43.00 23.07 4.96
CA LEU A 7 44.46 23.05 5.06
C LEU A 7 45.00 23.98 6.15
N LYS A 8 46.09 23.59 6.77
CA LYS A 8 46.88 24.44 7.68
C LYS A 8 48.07 25.06 6.91
N GLY A 9 48.44 26.26 7.25
CA GLY A 9 49.62 26.89 6.68
C GLY A 9 49.42 27.36 5.21
N ASN A 10 50.40 27.13 4.34
CA ASN A 10 50.35 27.50 2.92
C ASN A 10 49.67 26.42 2.08
N GLY A 11 48.34 26.44 2.08
CA GLY A 11 47.52 25.43 1.41
C GLY A 11 47.69 25.35 -0.12
N ASP A 12 48.00 26.50 -0.75
CA ASP A 12 48.18 26.54 -2.24
C ASP A 12 49.42 25.70 -2.66
N GLU A 13 50.46 25.74 -1.83
CA GLU A 13 51.68 24.94 -2.11
C GLU A 13 51.42 23.44 -1.97
N VAL A 14 50.71 23.02 -0.93
CA VAL A 14 50.34 21.59 -0.72
C VAL A 14 49.48 21.07 -1.90
N LEU A 15 48.49 21.82 -2.31
CA LEU A 15 47.63 21.44 -3.46
C LEU A 15 48.46 21.32 -4.74
N ARG A 16 49.37 22.28 -5.01
CA ARG A 16 50.23 22.28 -6.19
C ARG A 16 51.18 21.08 -6.22
N GLN A 17 51.81 20.72 -5.07
CA GLN A 17 52.70 19.58 -4.97
C GLN A 17 52.02 18.25 -5.28
N HIS A 18 50.73 18.14 -5.00
CA HIS A 18 49.90 16.96 -5.29
C HIS A 18 49.14 17.06 -6.61
N GLY A 19 49.49 18.05 -7.46
CA GLY A 19 48.84 18.22 -8.77
C GLY A 19 47.34 18.55 -8.67
N CYS A 20 46.88 19.07 -7.52
CA CYS A 20 45.52 19.51 -7.33
C CYS A 20 45.34 20.96 -7.82
N LEU A 21 44.17 21.26 -8.38
CA LEU A 21 43.79 22.60 -8.81
C LEU A 21 42.84 23.22 -7.77
N SER A 22 43.23 24.31 -7.15
CA SER A 22 42.30 25.11 -6.32
C SER A 22 41.34 25.88 -7.23
N LEU A 23 40.06 25.58 -7.14
CA LEU A 23 38.99 26.19 -7.91
C LEU A 23 38.41 27.44 -7.22
N ALA A 24 38.34 27.38 -5.86
CA ALA A 24 37.94 28.48 -5.02
C ALA A 24 38.55 28.35 -3.62
N ARG A 25 38.67 29.48 -2.89
CA ARG A 25 39.24 29.52 -1.54
C ARG A 25 38.41 30.35 -0.59
N TYR A 26 38.14 29.82 0.58
CA TYR A 26 37.39 30.44 1.68
C TYR A 26 38.19 30.28 2.99
N GLY A 27 39.07 31.27 3.24
CA GLY A 27 39.98 31.17 4.41
C GLY A 27 41.00 30.03 4.26
N ASN A 28 40.88 29.01 5.10
CA ASN A 28 41.70 27.81 5.07
C ASN A 28 41.00 26.61 4.40
N ILE A 29 39.82 26.82 3.80
CA ILE A 29 39.09 25.83 3.04
C ILE A 29 39.22 26.13 1.55
N HIS A 30 39.57 25.13 0.76
CA HIS A 30 39.61 25.21 -0.70
C HIS A 30 38.53 24.28 -1.26
N ILE A 31 37.91 24.69 -2.37
CA ILE A 31 37.25 23.79 -3.32
C ILE A 31 38.31 23.44 -4.33
N ALA A 32 38.70 22.17 -4.41
CA ALA A 32 39.80 21.73 -5.24
C ALA A 32 39.43 20.56 -6.13
N ASP A 33 39.97 20.56 -7.37
CA ASP A 33 40.01 19.36 -8.18
C ASP A 33 41.23 18.51 -7.78
N ILE A 34 40.95 17.33 -7.24
CA ILE A 34 41.94 16.41 -6.71
C ILE A 34 42.04 15.18 -7.64
N PRO A 35 43.19 14.89 -8.24
CA PRO A 35 43.41 13.64 -8.96
C PRO A 35 43.17 12.45 -8.02
N MET A 36 42.38 11.47 -8.42
CA MET A 36 42.00 10.31 -7.59
C MET A 36 43.23 9.55 -7.05
N THR A 37 44.31 9.51 -7.84
CA THR A 37 45.60 8.89 -7.47
C THR A 37 46.30 9.65 -6.32
N GLN A 38 45.96 10.91 -6.11
CA GLN A 38 46.57 11.76 -5.08
C GLN A 38 45.77 11.84 -3.80
N LEU A 39 44.54 11.28 -3.76
CA LEU A 39 43.68 11.35 -2.59
C LEU A 39 44.32 10.69 -1.38
N GLY A 40 44.89 9.50 -1.54
CA GLY A 40 45.62 8.80 -0.47
C GLY A 40 46.85 9.55 0.01
N PRO A 41 47.82 9.91 -0.85
CA PRO A 41 48.96 10.74 -0.48
C PRO A 41 48.57 12.05 0.20
N LEU A 42 47.57 12.75 -0.33
CA LEU A 42 47.09 14.02 0.19
C LEU A 42 46.47 13.90 1.60
N SER A 43 45.75 12.82 1.87
CA SER A 43 45.13 12.55 3.17
C SER A 43 46.14 12.27 4.27
N LEU A 44 47.38 11.93 3.91
CA LEU A 44 48.50 11.69 4.84
C LEU A 44 49.34 12.95 5.12
N CYS A 45 49.09 14.05 4.42
CA CYS A 45 49.81 15.30 4.66
C CYS A 45 49.40 15.92 6.01
N ALA A 46 50.39 16.37 6.78
CA ALA A 46 50.16 16.97 8.10
C ALA A 46 49.40 18.30 8.04
N GLU A 47 49.47 18.98 6.89
CA GLU A 47 48.77 20.21 6.58
C GLU A 47 47.30 20.00 6.30
N VAL A 48 46.89 18.81 5.84
CA VAL A 48 45.50 18.48 5.53
C VAL A 48 44.77 18.09 6.81
N THR A 49 43.73 18.87 7.16
CA THR A 49 42.93 18.61 8.36
C THR A 49 41.65 17.86 8.03
N ARG A 50 41.11 18.05 6.83
CA ARG A 50 39.87 17.42 6.41
C ARG A 50 39.70 17.49 4.87
N ILE A 51 39.19 16.41 4.29
CA ILE A 51 38.72 16.33 2.90
C ILE A 51 37.28 15.88 2.93
N GLU A 52 36.37 16.61 2.25
CA GLU A 52 34.98 16.25 2.11
C GLU A 52 34.62 16.25 0.63
N ALA A 53 34.15 15.09 0.16
CA ALA A 53 33.50 14.96 -1.13
C ALA A 53 32.24 14.12 -0.91
N ARG A 54 31.10 14.73 -1.04
CA ARG A 54 29.81 14.04 -1.07
C ARG A 54 29.45 13.75 -2.52
N GLU A 55 28.65 12.71 -2.71
CA GLU A 55 27.98 12.51 -3.99
C GLU A 55 27.18 13.78 -4.35
N SER A 56 27.10 14.07 -5.66
CA SER A 56 26.29 15.19 -6.17
C SER A 56 24.87 15.07 -5.63
N ASN A 57 24.28 16.21 -5.28
CA ASN A 57 22.89 16.28 -4.81
C ASN A 57 21.99 15.55 -5.82
N SER A 58 21.36 14.46 -5.39
CA SER A 58 20.31 13.83 -6.16
C SER A 58 19.11 14.78 -6.24
N ILE A 59 18.41 14.78 -7.36
CA ILE A 59 17.09 15.40 -7.47
C ILE A 59 16.26 14.80 -6.33
N LEU A 60 15.69 15.65 -5.48
CA LEU A 60 14.79 15.21 -4.43
C LEU A 60 13.60 14.53 -5.11
N LEU A 61 13.56 13.21 -5.02
CA LEU A 61 12.41 12.42 -5.41
C LEU A 61 11.19 12.93 -4.65
N ASP A 62 10.01 12.85 -5.27
CA ASP A 62 8.74 13.11 -4.58
C ASP A 62 8.69 12.37 -3.24
N THR A 63 7.95 12.93 -2.30
CA THR A 63 7.83 12.39 -0.94
C THR A 63 7.56 10.88 -0.93
N THR A 64 6.68 10.37 -1.81
CA THR A 64 6.34 8.95 -1.90
C THR A 64 7.56 8.10 -2.25
N ALA A 65 8.29 8.42 -3.32
CA ALA A 65 9.48 7.68 -3.72
C ALA A 65 10.61 7.76 -2.66
N ALA A 66 10.77 8.91 -2.01
CA ALA A 66 11.75 9.08 -0.93
C ALA A 66 11.40 8.23 0.29
N LYS A 67 10.13 8.13 0.66
CA LYS A 67 9.66 7.33 1.81
C LYS A 67 9.73 5.83 1.55
N LEU A 68 9.56 5.40 0.31
CA LEU A 68 9.76 4.01 -0.12
C LEU A 68 11.24 3.61 -0.17
N ASN A 69 12.18 4.56 -0.05
CA ASN A 69 13.62 4.29 -0.12
C ASN A 69 14.08 3.68 -1.46
N VAL A 70 13.54 4.17 -2.59
CA VAL A 70 13.84 3.62 -3.93
C VAL A 70 15.12 4.20 -4.58
N ALA A 71 15.63 5.33 -4.09
CA ALA A 71 16.81 5.98 -4.68
C ALA A 71 18.04 5.07 -4.81
N PRO A 72 18.41 4.28 -3.77
CA PRO A 72 19.52 3.32 -3.87
C PRO A 72 19.26 2.20 -4.91
N ILE A 73 17.98 1.86 -5.14
CA ILE A 73 17.58 0.85 -6.13
C ILE A 73 17.84 1.37 -7.54
N TYR A 74 17.45 2.61 -7.82
CA TYR A 74 17.62 3.23 -9.14
C TYR A 74 19.09 3.53 -9.47
N SER A 75 19.92 3.82 -8.47
CA SER A 75 21.36 4.00 -8.66
C SER A 75 22.13 2.69 -8.64
N GLY A 76 21.51 1.57 -8.30
CA GLY A 76 22.20 0.28 -8.14
C GLY A 76 23.16 0.26 -6.95
N THR A 77 22.96 1.15 -5.95
CA THR A 77 23.87 1.25 -4.79
C THR A 77 23.85 -0.06 -4.00
N ASN A 78 25.02 -0.70 -3.91
CA ASN A 78 25.21 -2.02 -3.27
C ASN A 78 24.32 -3.13 -3.87
N LEU A 79 23.89 -2.99 -5.11
CA LEU A 79 23.08 -3.94 -5.86
C LEU A 79 23.83 -4.43 -7.09
N PRO A 80 23.48 -5.60 -7.66
CA PRO A 80 24.14 -6.12 -8.87
C PRO A 80 23.84 -5.27 -10.12
N GLN A 81 22.75 -4.53 -10.10
CA GLN A 81 22.31 -3.59 -11.15
C GLN A 81 21.27 -2.62 -10.58
N ALA A 82 20.90 -1.61 -11.36
CA ALA A 82 19.72 -0.80 -11.11
C ALA A 82 18.44 -1.61 -11.39
N PHE A 83 17.39 -1.40 -10.60
CA PHE A 83 16.08 -2.01 -10.81
C PHE A 83 15.04 -0.91 -11.02
N THR A 84 14.24 -1.04 -12.06
CA THR A 84 13.32 -0.01 -12.58
C THR A 84 11.95 -0.56 -12.96
N GLY A 85 11.73 -1.86 -12.71
CA GLY A 85 10.56 -2.62 -13.15
C GLY A 85 10.69 -3.18 -14.58
N LYS A 86 11.85 -3.04 -15.21
CA LYS A 86 12.08 -3.54 -16.57
C LYS A 86 11.91 -5.05 -16.64
N GLY A 87 11.11 -5.51 -17.61
CA GLY A 87 10.81 -6.93 -17.77
C GLY A 87 9.67 -7.45 -16.90
N VAL A 88 8.98 -6.57 -16.19
CA VAL A 88 7.79 -6.87 -15.39
C VAL A 88 6.58 -6.17 -16.03
N VAL A 89 5.40 -6.76 -15.92
CA VAL A 89 4.13 -6.13 -16.29
C VAL A 89 3.50 -5.53 -15.02
N VAL A 90 3.22 -4.23 -15.05
CA VAL A 90 2.32 -3.58 -14.10
C VAL A 90 0.92 -3.61 -14.71
N GLY A 91 0.06 -4.43 -14.14
CA GLY A 91 -1.37 -4.43 -14.39
C GLY A 91 -2.06 -3.38 -13.53
N LEU A 92 -3.04 -2.67 -14.08
CA LEU A 92 -3.84 -1.75 -13.29
C LEU A 92 -5.28 -1.74 -13.80
N GLU A 93 -6.22 -2.01 -12.91
CA GLU A 93 -7.65 -1.90 -13.16
C GLU A 93 -8.19 -0.73 -12.34
N ASP A 94 -8.86 0.21 -13.03
CA ASP A 94 -9.28 1.49 -12.46
C ASP A 94 -10.16 2.26 -13.50
N ILE A 95 -10.58 3.47 -13.18
CA ILE A 95 -11.42 4.35 -14.00
C ILE A 95 -10.69 5.62 -14.45
N GLY A 96 -11.05 6.19 -15.58
CA GLY A 96 -10.56 7.51 -16.00
C GLY A 96 -9.11 7.52 -16.50
N PHE A 97 -8.81 6.75 -17.54
CA PHE A 97 -7.48 6.70 -18.15
C PHE A 97 -7.26 7.72 -19.25
N ASP A 98 -6.15 8.45 -19.17
CA ASP A 98 -5.54 9.21 -20.27
C ASP A 98 -4.38 8.40 -20.85
N LEU A 99 -4.63 7.70 -21.96
CA LEU A 99 -3.66 6.82 -22.60
C LEU A 99 -2.59 7.59 -23.39
N THR A 100 -2.79 8.89 -23.59
CA THR A 100 -1.88 9.76 -24.35
C THR A 100 -0.84 10.43 -23.47
N HIS A 101 -0.99 10.37 -22.12
CA HIS A 101 -0.11 11.07 -21.21
C HIS A 101 1.36 10.65 -21.39
N PRO A 102 2.31 11.61 -21.65
CA PRO A 102 3.70 11.31 -21.97
C PRO A 102 4.43 10.50 -20.88
N THR A 103 3.95 10.55 -19.64
CA THR A 103 4.53 9.76 -18.53
C THR A 103 4.42 8.25 -18.74
N PHE A 104 3.53 7.78 -19.62
CA PHE A 104 3.36 6.35 -19.94
C PHE A 104 4.18 5.89 -21.14
N ARG A 105 5.08 6.73 -21.62
CA ARG A 105 6.08 6.40 -22.63
C ARG A 105 7.41 6.02 -21.98
N THR A 106 8.35 5.53 -22.80
CA THR A 106 9.76 5.40 -22.42
C THR A 106 10.34 6.76 -22.03
N THR A 107 11.46 6.80 -21.31
CA THR A 107 12.06 8.07 -20.85
C THR A 107 12.50 8.99 -21.98
N ASP A 108 12.81 8.45 -23.14
CA ASP A 108 13.11 9.19 -24.39
C ASP A 108 11.85 9.55 -25.19
N LEU A 109 10.66 9.20 -24.67
CA LEU A 109 9.35 9.42 -25.26
C LEU A 109 9.11 8.70 -26.61
N SER A 110 10.00 7.83 -27.04
CA SER A 110 9.94 7.18 -28.36
C SER A 110 8.85 6.12 -28.45
N GLU A 111 8.59 5.37 -27.37
CA GLU A 111 7.66 4.25 -27.35
C GLU A 111 6.61 4.38 -26.26
N LEU A 112 5.38 3.95 -26.56
CA LEU A 112 4.32 3.76 -25.56
C LEU A 112 4.60 2.48 -24.77
N ARG A 113 4.50 2.52 -23.42
CA ARG A 113 4.66 1.35 -22.55
C ARG A 113 3.34 0.65 -22.22
N ILE A 114 2.20 1.28 -22.51
CA ILE A 114 0.90 0.60 -22.45
C ILE A 114 0.85 -0.39 -23.63
N ARG A 115 0.83 -1.68 -23.31
CA ARG A 115 0.89 -2.78 -24.29
C ARG A 115 -0.48 -3.36 -24.59
N ARG A 116 -1.42 -3.26 -23.64
CA ARG A 116 -2.82 -3.71 -23.76
C ARG A 116 -3.69 -2.76 -22.96
N PHE A 117 -4.87 -2.53 -23.51
CA PHE A 117 -5.91 -1.77 -22.83
C PHE A 117 -7.28 -2.40 -23.12
N TRP A 118 -8.01 -2.79 -22.10
CA TRP A 118 -9.39 -3.22 -22.17
C TRP A 118 -10.29 -2.19 -21.50
N ASP A 119 -11.23 -1.63 -22.24
CA ASP A 119 -12.23 -0.69 -21.70
C ASP A 119 -13.58 -1.39 -21.62
N HIS A 120 -14.05 -1.68 -20.42
CA HIS A 120 -15.35 -2.32 -20.19
C HIS A 120 -16.52 -1.46 -20.70
N LEU A 121 -16.35 -0.15 -20.72
CA LEU A 121 -17.40 0.80 -21.16
C LEU A 121 -17.35 1.11 -22.65
N SER A 122 -16.34 0.65 -23.37
CA SER A 122 -16.21 0.89 -24.81
C SER A 122 -17.42 0.32 -25.57
N VAL A 123 -17.86 1.07 -26.57
CA VAL A 123 -18.92 0.67 -27.51
C VAL A 123 -18.35 0.29 -28.89
N ASP A 124 -17.05 0.23 -29.02
CA ASP A 124 -16.41 -0.16 -30.27
C ASP A 124 -16.66 -1.65 -30.57
N THR A 125 -16.72 -1.96 -31.86
CA THR A 125 -16.95 -3.31 -32.36
C THR A 125 -15.70 -3.85 -33.04
N LEU A 126 -14.61 -3.96 -32.28
CA LEU A 126 -13.28 -4.37 -32.78
C LEU A 126 -13.11 -5.90 -32.86
N ASP A 127 -14.18 -6.66 -33.13
CA ASP A 127 -14.21 -8.13 -33.08
C ASP A 127 -13.68 -8.69 -31.74
N SER A 128 -13.87 -7.94 -30.63
CA SER A 128 -13.50 -8.36 -29.31
C SER A 128 -14.36 -9.54 -28.87
N GLU A 129 -13.72 -10.61 -28.40
CA GLU A 129 -14.37 -11.79 -27.81
C GLU A 129 -14.59 -11.63 -26.28
N LEU A 130 -14.21 -10.49 -25.71
CA LEU A 130 -14.33 -10.21 -24.29
C LEU A 130 -15.80 -9.99 -23.90
N TYR A 131 -16.14 -10.30 -22.66
CA TYR A 131 -17.53 -10.32 -22.15
C TYR A 131 -18.24 -8.97 -22.28
N VAL A 132 -17.51 -7.86 -22.03
CA VAL A 132 -17.98 -6.48 -22.14
C VAL A 132 -16.95 -5.61 -22.83
N GLY A 133 -17.36 -4.49 -23.41
CA GLY A 133 -16.46 -3.49 -23.96
C GLY A 133 -15.60 -3.97 -25.13
N ALA A 134 -14.43 -3.35 -25.28
CA ALA A 134 -13.47 -3.68 -26.33
C ALA A 134 -12.03 -3.57 -25.86
N GLU A 135 -11.12 -4.37 -26.45
CA GLU A 135 -9.69 -4.30 -26.18
C GLU A 135 -8.92 -3.60 -27.33
N TYR A 136 -7.83 -2.94 -26.94
CA TYR A 136 -6.91 -2.25 -27.83
C TYR A 136 -5.51 -2.86 -27.65
N THR A 137 -4.99 -3.48 -28.70
CA THR A 137 -3.83 -4.37 -28.61
C THR A 137 -2.56 -3.82 -29.21
N THR A 138 -2.65 -2.74 -29.99
CA THR A 138 -1.47 -2.10 -30.58
C THR A 138 -1.29 -0.67 -30.06
N PRO A 139 -0.05 -0.15 -30.03
CA PRO A 139 0.19 1.24 -29.64
C PRO A 139 -0.61 2.26 -30.47
N ASN A 140 -0.81 1.97 -31.77
CA ASN A 140 -1.58 2.85 -32.64
C ASN A 140 -3.07 2.87 -32.26
N ASP A 141 -3.67 1.72 -31.99
CA ASP A 141 -5.09 1.63 -31.60
C ASP A 141 -5.31 2.30 -30.25
N ILE A 142 -4.42 2.07 -29.27
CA ILE A 142 -4.44 2.68 -27.95
C ILE A 142 -4.35 4.21 -28.04
N LEU A 143 -3.40 4.73 -28.83
CA LEU A 143 -3.26 6.19 -29.00
C LEU A 143 -4.37 6.80 -29.87
N THR A 144 -4.98 6.04 -30.76
CA THR A 144 -6.13 6.49 -31.55
C THR A 144 -7.39 6.54 -30.69
N TYR A 145 -7.59 5.56 -29.81
CA TYR A 145 -8.67 5.59 -28.80
C TYR A 145 -8.46 6.71 -27.79
N ALA A 146 -7.22 6.94 -27.40
CA ALA A 146 -6.69 8.05 -26.62
C ALA A 146 -7.06 8.05 -25.13
N HIS A 147 -8.24 7.61 -24.72
CA HIS A 147 -8.70 7.65 -23.34
C HIS A 147 -9.81 6.63 -23.08
N SER A 148 -10.01 6.22 -21.81
CA SER A 148 -11.20 5.46 -21.42
C SER A 148 -12.47 6.26 -21.67
N ARG A 149 -13.57 5.57 -21.88
CA ARG A 149 -14.86 6.21 -22.20
C ARG A 149 -15.32 7.20 -21.14
N ASP A 150 -14.96 7.00 -19.90
CA ASP A 150 -15.33 7.82 -18.75
C ASP A 150 -14.31 8.95 -18.42
N ALA A 151 -13.24 9.11 -19.19
CA ALA A 151 -12.10 9.98 -18.86
C ALA A 151 -12.41 11.47 -18.74
N TYR A 152 -13.54 11.93 -19.28
CA TYR A 152 -14.01 13.30 -19.06
C TYR A 152 -14.70 13.47 -17.70
N ALA A 153 -15.26 12.40 -17.13
CA ALA A 153 -15.90 12.37 -15.83
C ALA A 153 -14.98 11.88 -14.72
N GLN A 154 -13.98 11.05 -15.06
CA GLN A 154 -13.08 10.36 -14.14
C GLN A 154 -11.62 10.61 -14.51
N PHE A 155 -10.71 10.41 -13.55
CA PHE A 155 -9.25 10.64 -13.72
C PHE A 155 -8.39 9.71 -12.87
N HIS A 156 -9.02 8.91 -12.02
CA HIS A 156 -8.38 8.18 -10.91
C HIS A 156 -7.30 7.22 -11.41
N GLY A 157 -7.59 6.43 -12.44
CA GLY A 157 -6.66 5.46 -13.03
C GLY A 157 -5.42 6.11 -13.67
N THR A 158 -5.56 7.31 -14.25
CA THR A 158 -4.39 8.07 -14.74
C THR A 158 -3.44 8.41 -13.59
N HIS A 159 -4.00 8.80 -12.44
CA HIS A 159 -3.23 9.19 -11.26
C HIS A 159 -2.54 7.99 -10.61
N THR A 160 -3.24 6.91 -10.38
CA THR A 160 -2.74 5.67 -9.76
C THR A 160 -1.69 4.99 -10.64
N LEU A 161 -1.90 4.95 -11.96
CA LEU A 161 -0.91 4.45 -12.92
C LEU A 161 0.36 5.29 -12.90
N GLY A 162 0.23 6.61 -12.80
CA GLY A 162 1.36 7.52 -12.69
C GLY A 162 2.24 7.23 -11.47
N ILE A 163 1.64 6.85 -10.32
CA ILE A 163 2.36 6.44 -9.10
C ILE A 163 3.07 5.10 -9.32
N ALA A 164 2.38 4.10 -9.87
CA ALA A 164 2.97 2.78 -10.08
C ALA A 164 4.09 2.78 -11.11
N ALA A 165 3.86 3.39 -12.29
CA ALA A 165 4.66 3.16 -13.48
C ALA A 165 5.00 4.41 -14.32
N GLY A 166 4.64 5.62 -13.91
CA GLY A 166 4.94 6.85 -14.66
C GLY A 166 6.44 7.12 -14.82
N ASN A 167 6.91 7.57 -15.99
CA ASN A 167 8.33 7.93 -16.19
C ASN A 167 8.70 9.30 -15.55
N GLY A 168 7.70 10.12 -15.17
CA GLY A 168 7.89 11.41 -14.51
C GLY A 168 8.43 12.51 -15.41
N VAL A 169 8.31 12.39 -16.72
CA VAL A 169 8.89 13.32 -17.70
C VAL A 169 8.58 14.80 -17.36
N GLY A 170 9.64 15.62 -17.34
CA GLY A 170 9.52 17.05 -17.08
C GLY A 170 9.23 17.44 -15.63
N THR A 171 9.14 16.48 -14.70
CA THR A 171 8.81 16.72 -13.29
C THR A 171 9.62 15.83 -12.35
N PRO A 172 9.67 16.12 -11.04
CA PRO A 172 10.26 15.22 -10.05
C PRO A 172 9.33 14.04 -9.67
N TYR A 173 8.12 13.96 -10.22
CA TYR A 173 7.07 13.02 -9.80
C TYR A 173 7.11 11.73 -10.63
N ARG A 174 8.21 10.99 -10.50
CA ARG A 174 8.38 9.69 -11.16
C ARG A 174 7.65 8.59 -10.39
N GLY A 175 6.98 7.69 -11.11
CA GLY A 175 6.44 6.45 -10.58
C GLY A 175 7.54 5.45 -10.20
N ILE A 176 7.15 4.40 -9.50
CA ILE A 176 8.11 3.48 -8.88
C ILE A 176 8.73 2.53 -9.91
N ALA A 177 7.92 1.86 -10.74
CA ALA A 177 8.36 0.89 -11.76
C ALA A 177 8.34 1.51 -13.16
N TRP A 178 9.09 2.58 -13.36
CA TRP A 178 9.00 3.48 -14.50
C TRP A 178 9.53 2.92 -15.84
N GLU A 179 10.09 1.72 -15.86
CA GLU A 179 10.46 0.97 -17.11
C GLU A 179 9.65 -0.31 -17.29
N SER A 180 8.61 -0.56 -16.47
CA SER A 180 7.72 -1.70 -16.66
C SER A 180 6.89 -1.60 -17.95
N ASP A 181 6.49 -2.74 -18.50
CA ASP A 181 5.35 -2.77 -19.41
C ASP A 181 4.05 -2.55 -18.63
N ILE A 182 3.04 -2.05 -19.31
CA ILE A 182 1.76 -1.67 -18.70
C ILE A 182 0.64 -2.41 -19.41
N CYS A 183 -0.26 -3.04 -18.63
CA CYS A 183 -1.49 -3.65 -19.11
C CYS A 183 -2.66 -3.08 -18.30
N LEU A 184 -3.66 -2.52 -18.96
CA LEU A 184 -4.73 -1.77 -18.30
C LEU A 184 -6.10 -2.37 -18.56
N VAL A 185 -6.97 -2.25 -17.54
CA VAL A 185 -8.40 -2.46 -17.65
C VAL A 185 -9.09 -1.22 -17.10
N SER A 186 -9.99 -0.61 -17.90
CA SER A 186 -10.91 0.41 -17.39
C SER A 186 -12.23 -0.27 -17.05
N ASN A 187 -12.50 -0.43 -15.75
CA ASN A 187 -13.69 -1.11 -15.28
C ASN A 187 -14.89 -0.16 -15.15
N ALA A 188 -15.97 -0.64 -14.57
CA ALA A 188 -17.19 0.12 -14.32
C ALA A 188 -17.50 0.16 -12.82
N VAL A 189 -17.67 1.34 -12.28
CA VAL A 189 -18.06 1.59 -10.89
C VAL A 189 -19.48 2.12 -10.80
N ASN A 190 -20.00 2.30 -9.59
CA ASN A 190 -21.36 2.82 -9.37
C ASN A 190 -21.65 4.15 -10.10
N ASP A 191 -20.65 5.01 -10.24
CA ASP A 191 -20.76 6.29 -10.94
C ASP A 191 -20.69 6.16 -12.47
N SER A 192 -20.39 4.97 -12.99
CA SER A 192 -20.30 4.70 -14.42
C SER A 192 -21.66 4.38 -15.08
N LYS A 193 -22.75 4.35 -14.31
CA LYS A 193 -24.10 3.96 -14.81
C LYS A 193 -24.59 4.79 -15.98
N GLU A 194 -24.17 6.05 -16.09
CA GLU A 194 -24.53 6.92 -17.22
C GLU A 194 -23.92 6.46 -18.56
N PHE A 195 -22.84 5.67 -18.51
CA PHE A 195 -22.17 5.11 -19.69
C PHE A 195 -22.70 3.74 -20.09
N ILE A 196 -23.56 3.13 -19.26
CA ILE A 196 -24.06 1.76 -19.43
C ILE A 196 -25.56 1.82 -19.75
N ARG A 197 -26.00 1.06 -20.74
CA ARG A 197 -27.43 0.91 -21.00
C ARG A 197 -28.09 0.16 -19.84
N GLU A 198 -29.29 0.57 -19.45
CA GLU A 198 -30.02 -0.01 -18.33
C GLU A 198 -30.15 -1.54 -18.45
N GLU A 199 -30.41 -2.04 -19.64
CA GLU A 199 -30.53 -3.47 -19.96
C GLU A 199 -29.21 -4.23 -19.86
N ASP A 200 -28.05 -3.56 -19.74
CA ASP A 200 -26.72 -4.15 -19.66
C ASP A 200 -26.10 -4.03 -18.25
N LEU A 201 -26.73 -3.30 -17.33
CA LEU A 201 -26.18 -3.06 -15.96
C LEU A 201 -25.81 -4.35 -15.22
N TYR A 202 -26.58 -5.42 -15.43
CA TYR A 202 -26.33 -6.71 -14.79
C TYR A 202 -25.01 -7.37 -15.19
N LYS A 203 -24.35 -6.90 -16.25
CA LYS A 203 -23.07 -7.42 -16.72
C LYS A 203 -21.87 -6.92 -15.91
N TYR A 204 -22.05 -5.82 -15.17
CA TYR A 204 -20.98 -5.12 -14.47
C TYR A 204 -21.09 -5.38 -12.97
N THR A 205 -20.31 -6.35 -12.52
CA THR A 205 -20.26 -6.80 -11.12
C THR A 205 -18.81 -7.07 -10.71
N SER A 206 -18.56 -7.37 -9.46
CA SER A 206 -17.23 -7.80 -8.98
C SER A 206 -16.66 -9.02 -9.73
N ALA A 207 -17.52 -9.86 -10.31
CA ALA A 207 -17.08 -10.96 -11.16
C ALA A 207 -16.48 -10.47 -12.50
N THR A 208 -16.94 -9.34 -13.01
CA THR A 208 -16.39 -8.72 -14.22
C THR A 208 -14.99 -8.15 -13.94
N ASP A 209 -14.75 -7.59 -12.75
CA ASP A 209 -13.43 -7.12 -12.34
C ASP A 209 -12.45 -8.30 -12.23
N MET A 210 -12.92 -9.49 -11.78
CA MET A 210 -12.07 -10.68 -11.77
C MET A 210 -11.62 -11.11 -13.17
N LEU A 211 -12.44 -10.89 -14.20
CA LEU A 211 -12.04 -11.11 -15.60
C LEU A 211 -10.96 -10.11 -16.03
N GLY A 212 -11.01 -8.88 -15.52
CA GLY A 212 -9.96 -7.87 -15.72
C GLY A 212 -8.61 -8.31 -15.13
N PHE A 213 -8.61 -8.83 -13.90
CA PHE A 213 -7.39 -9.38 -13.28
C PHE A 213 -6.84 -10.55 -14.09
N GLU A 214 -7.69 -11.50 -14.48
CA GLU A 214 -7.29 -12.64 -15.31
C GLU A 214 -6.67 -12.17 -16.64
N TYR A 215 -7.30 -11.22 -17.32
CA TYR A 215 -6.82 -10.64 -18.56
C TYR A 215 -5.39 -10.11 -18.44
N MET A 216 -5.11 -9.31 -17.41
CA MET A 216 -3.78 -8.72 -17.21
C MET A 216 -2.72 -9.78 -16.87
N LEU A 217 -3.04 -10.73 -16.02
CA LEU A 217 -2.16 -11.82 -15.63
C LEU A 217 -1.86 -12.75 -16.81
N ASN A 218 -2.87 -13.11 -17.61
CA ASN A 218 -2.71 -13.94 -18.80
C ASN A 218 -1.89 -13.23 -19.89
N TYR A 219 -2.09 -11.91 -20.06
CA TYR A 219 -1.24 -11.14 -20.94
C TYR A 219 0.24 -11.24 -20.52
N ALA A 220 0.55 -11.01 -19.26
CA ALA A 220 1.94 -11.10 -18.77
C ALA A 220 2.53 -12.51 -18.97
N GLU A 221 1.77 -13.55 -18.65
CA GLU A 221 2.18 -14.95 -18.86
C GLU A 221 2.47 -15.22 -20.33
N SER A 222 1.64 -14.73 -21.26
CA SER A 222 1.88 -14.85 -22.71
C SER A 222 3.18 -14.21 -23.17
N GLN A 223 3.68 -13.21 -22.41
CA GLN A 223 4.95 -12.54 -22.66
C GLN A 223 6.13 -13.18 -21.89
N GLY A 224 5.89 -14.22 -21.09
CA GLY A 224 6.88 -14.83 -20.21
C GLY A 224 7.41 -13.88 -19.12
N LYS A 225 6.57 -12.97 -18.64
CA LYS A 225 6.90 -11.93 -17.64
C LYS A 225 6.09 -12.09 -16.38
N PRO A 226 6.66 -11.77 -15.21
CA PRO A 226 5.88 -11.65 -14.00
C PRO A 226 4.96 -10.42 -14.07
N CYS A 227 3.89 -10.46 -13.28
CA CYS A 227 2.89 -9.41 -13.20
C CYS A 227 2.56 -9.04 -11.76
N VAL A 228 2.41 -7.75 -11.50
CA VAL A 228 1.74 -7.24 -10.32
C VAL A 228 0.53 -6.41 -10.76
N VAL A 229 -0.65 -6.77 -10.27
CA VAL A 229 -1.90 -6.03 -10.49
C VAL A 229 -2.12 -5.08 -9.33
N SER A 230 -2.36 -3.80 -9.61
CA SER A 230 -2.75 -2.77 -8.66
C SER A 230 -4.24 -2.48 -8.81
N PHE A 231 -5.00 -2.62 -7.72
CA PHE A 231 -6.42 -2.33 -7.67
C PHE A 231 -6.71 -1.34 -6.56
N SER A 232 -7.04 -0.11 -6.95
CA SER A 232 -7.22 1.01 -6.02
C SER A 232 -8.67 1.32 -5.71
N GLU A 233 -9.54 0.39 -5.96
CA GLU A 233 -10.97 0.43 -5.72
C GLU A 233 -11.37 -0.62 -4.68
N GLY A 234 -12.66 -0.75 -4.43
CA GLY A 234 -13.21 -1.77 -3.55
C GLY A 234 -14.59 -1.40 -3.03
N SER A 235 -15.23 -2.38 -2.41
CA SER A 235 -16.51 -2.26 -1.74
C SER A 235 -16.37 -2.67 -0.28
N HIS A 236 -17.41 -2.38 0.52
CA HIS A 236 -17.48 -2.97 1.85
C HIS A 236 -17.40 -4.49 1.73
N GLN A 237 -16.70 -5.10 2.69
CA GLN A 237 -16.60 -6.54 2.77
C GLN A 237 -18.02 -7.13 2.83
N ASP A 238 -18.25 -8.21 2.13
CA ASP A 238 -19.54 -8.87 2.14
C ASP A 238 -19.71 -9.76 3.37
N PHE A 239 -20.88 -9.66 3.97
CA PHE A 239 -21.28 -10.42 5.14
C PHE A 239 -22.11 -11.65 4.79
N MET A 240 -22.73 -11.67 3.62
CA MET A 240 -23.51 -12.81 3.12
C MET A 240 -22.65 -13.96 2.62
N GLY A 241 -21.35 -13.72 2.42
CA GLY A 241 -20.41 -14.68 1.89
C GLY A 241 -20.28 -14.65 0.38
N ASP A 242 -20.74 -13.59 -0.28
CA ASP A 242 -20.53 -13.42 -1.73
C ASP A 242 -19.04 -13.31 -2.05
N ASP A 243 -18.23 -12.80 -1.12
CA ASP A 243 -16.78 -12.74 -1.23
C ASP A 243 -16.10 -14.13 -1.20
N VAL A 244 -16.74 -15.17 -0.68
CA VAL A 244 -16.13 -16.51 -0.57
C VAL A 244 -15.73 -17.06 -1.93
N LEU A 245 -16.58 -16.95 -2.94
CA LEU A 245 -16.27 -17.39 -4.31
C LEU A 245 -15.24 -16.48 -4.97
N MET A 246 -15.33 -15.17 -4.77
CA MET A 246 -14.34 -14.20 -5.26
C MET A 246 -12.97 -14.48 -4.63
N TYR A 247 -12.89 -14.78 -3.34
CA TYR A 247 -11.63 -15.15 -2.69
C TYR A 247 -11.03 -16.43 -3.27
N ALA A 248 -11.85 -17.44 -3.58
CA ALA A 248 -11.40 -18.67 -4.24
C ALA A 248 -10.87 -18.41 -5.66
N VAL A 249 -11.48 -17.49 -6.40
CA VAL A 249 -10.98 -17.04 -7.72
C VAL A 249 -9.65 -16.32 -7.56
N LEU A 250 -9.55 -15.37 -6.62
CA LEU A 250 -8.31 -14.63 -6.36
C LEU A 250 -7.17 -15.57 -5.96
N ASP A 251 -7.43 -16.57 -5.10
CA ASP A 251 -6.45 -17.59 -4.73
C ASP A 251 -5.97 -18.42 -5.95
N SER A 252 -6.86 -18.64 -6.91
CA SER A 252 -6.51 -19.34 -8.15
C SER A 252 -5.74 -18.46 -9.15
N LEU A 253 -5.91 -17.15 -9.10
CA LEU A 253 -5.26 -16.20 -10.00
C LEU A 253 -3.83 -15.89 -9.59
N VAL A 254 -3.52 -15.87 -8.29
CA VAL A 254 -2.19 -15.54 -7.78
C VAL A 254 -1.27 -16.76 -7.77
N GLY A 255 0.04 -16.51 -7.65
CA GLY A 255 1.04 -17.58 -7.57
C GLY A 255 2.44 -17.05 -7.90
N PRO A 256 3.38 -17.94 -8.29
CA PRO A 256 4.71 -17.51 -8.68
C PRO A 256 4.68 -16.46 -9.80
N GLY A 257 5.18 -15.25 -9.52
CA GLY A 257 5.20 -14.14 -10.48
C GLY A 257 3.84 -13.50 -10.77
N ARG A 258 2.81 -13.81 -9.98
CA ARG A 258 1.43 -13.31 -10.16
C ARG A 258 0.92 -12.77 -8.83
N ILE A 259 1.02 -11.44 -8.64
CA ILE A 259 0.70 -10.75 -7.38
C ILE A 259 -0.45 -9.77 -7.60
N ILE A 260 -1.39 -9.73 -6.66
CA ILE A 260 -2.47 -8.73 -6.63
C ILE A 260 -2.31 -7.89 -5.37
N VAL A 261 -2.39 -6.58 -5.54
CA VAL A 261 -2.29 -5.57 -4.48
C VAL A 261 -3.55 -4.71 -4.51
N ALA A 262 -4.26 -4.60 -3.38
CA ALA A 262 -5.47 -3.81 -3.30
C ALA A 262 -5.49 -2.85 -2.12
N SER A 263 -6.31 -1.79 -2.24
CA SER A 263 -6.46 -0.77 -1.20
C SER A 263 -7.24 -1.28 0.00
N ALA A 264 -6.85 -0.83 1.21
CA ALA A 264 -7.56 -1.16 2.44
C ALA A 264 -8.93 -0.46 2.54
N GLY A 265 -9.11 0.68 1.87
CA GLY A 265 -10.29 1.53 1.97
C GLY A 265 -10.05 2.81 2.77
N ASN A 266 -11.02 3.72 2.75
CA ASN A 266 -10.91 5.07 3.32
C ASN A 266 -11.93 5.33 4.46
N GLU A 267 -12.27 4.31 5.23
CA GLU A 267 -13.32 4.34 6.26
C GLU A 267 -12.77 4.49 7.70
N GLY A 268 -11.44 4.57 7.88
CA GLY A 268 -10.78 4.54 9.18
C GLY A 268 -11.14 5.67 10.15
N HIS A 269 -11.81 6.72 9.70
CA HIS A 269 -12.28 7.83 10.54
C HIS A 269 -13.78 7.75 10.90
N TYR A 270 -14.45 6.69 10.45
CA TYR A 270 -15.85 6.43 10.78
C TYR A 270 -15.97 5.32 11.82
N SER A 271 -16.99 5.40 12.66
CA SER A 271 -17.42 4.26 13.46
C SER A 271 -18.16 3.28 12.55
N THR A 272 -17.62 2.07 12.42
CA THR A 272 -18.09 1.04 11.49
C THR A 272 -18.45 -0.26 12.17
N TYR A 273 -18.11 -0.40 13.43
CA TYR A 273 -18.27 -1.62 14.21
C TYR A 273 -18.83 -1.31 15.61
N LEU A 274 -19.70 -2.19 16.07
CA LEU A 274 -20.27 -2.15 17.40
C LEU A 274 -20.35 -3.57 17.93
N HIS A 275 -19.93 -3.81 19.19
CA HIS A 275 -19.96 -5.11 19.80
C HIS A 275 -20.75 -5.09 21.10
N LYS A 276 -21.79 -5.93 21.19
CA LYS A 276 -22.55 -6.24 22.40
C LYS A 276 -22.07 -7.57 22.98
N PRO A 277 -21.19 -7.56 23.98
CA PRO A 277 -20.70 -8.80 24.59
C PRO A 277 -21.81 -9.62 25.24
N LEU A 278 -21.59 -10.94 25.30
CA LEU A 278 -22.42 -11.86 26.10
C LEU A 278 -22.54 -11.34 27.56
N GLY A 279 -23.71 -11.40 28.13
CA GLY A 279 -24.02 -10.90 29.49
C GLY A 279 -24.37 -9.40 29.53
N THR A 280 -24.31 -8.69 28.43
CA THR A 280 -24.78 -7.30 28.33
C THR A 280 -26.27 -7.28 27.97
N GLU A 281 -27.10 -6.62 28.78
CA GLU A 281 -28.57 -6.57 28.59
C GLU A 281 -28.93 -5.87 27.28
N SER A 282 -28.34 -4.70 26.99
CA SER A 282 -28.57 -3.99 25.75
C SER A 282 -27.40 -3.11 25.37
N LEU A 283 -27.29 -2.83 24.05
CA LEU A 283 -26.38 -1.85 23.48
C LEU A 283 -27.08 -1.12 22.34
N ASN A 284 -26.93 0.20 22.30
CA ASN A 284 -27.58 1.03 21.31
C ASN A 284 -26.60 1.98 20.58
N THR A 285 -26.98 2.36 19.37
CA THR A 285 -26.29 3.37 18.55
C THR A 285 -27.29 4.11 17.67
N TYR A 286 -26.99 5.36 17.35
CA TYR A 286 -27.69 6.03 16.26
C TYR A 286 -27.09 5.62 14.92
N ILE A 287 -27.97 5.41 13.94
CA ILE A 287 -27.57 5.25 12.56
C ILE A 287 -28.09 6.41 11.72
N THR A 288 -27.18 7.04 10.99
CA THR A 288 -27.53 8.03 9.98
C THR A 288 -27.29 7.43 8.61
N ASN A 289 -28.05 7.92 7.62
CA ASN A 289 -28.01 7.37 6.31
C ASN A 289 -26.70 7.57 5.54
N GLY A 290 -26.48 6.69 4.57
CA GLY A 290 -25.98 7.05 3.27
C GLY A 290 -27.04 7.80 2.43
N PRO A 291 -26.86 7.93 1.11
CA PRO A 291 -27.74 8.79 0.30
C PRO A 291 -29.22 8.45 0.36
N ASN A 292 -29.60 7.19 0.52
CA ASN A 292 -31.01 6.77 0.46
C ASN A 292 -31.41 5.71 1.50
N ASN A 293 -30.46 5.07 2.18
CA ASN A 293 -30.74 4.00 3.14
C ASN A 293 -29.68 3.87 4.21
N ALA A 294 -29.98 3.13 5.28
CA ALA A 294 -29.02 2.61 6.22
C ALA A 294 -29.01 1.09 6.12
N PHE A 295 -27.83 0.49 6.10
CA PHE A 295 -27.65 -0.94 5.99
C PHE A 295 -26.57 -1.40 6.95
N VAL A 296 -26.92 -2.35 7.82
CA VAL A 296 -26.01 -3.00 8.76
C VAL A 296 -26.14 -4.50 8.64
N THR A 297 -25.03 -5.19 8.88
CA THR A 297 -25.02 -6.64 9.07
C THR A 297 -24.68 -6.95 10.51
N MET A 298 -25.27 -8.01 11.05
CA MET A 298 -25.02 -8.48 12.40
C MET A 298 -24.56 -9.94 12.39
N ARG A 299 -23.69 -10.29 13.30
CA ARG A 299 -23.31 -11.68 13.60
C ARG A 299 -23.68 -11.96 15.03
N ALA A 300 -24.40 -13.04 15.31
CA ALA A 300 -24.90 -13.36 16.64
C ALA A 300 -24.67 -14.81 17.04
N SER A 301 -24.19 -15.05 18.27
CA SER A 301 -24.00 -16.38 18.85
C SER A 301 -25.27 -16.96 19.50
N GLY A 302 -26.33 -16.17 19.64
CA GLY A 302 -27.58 -16.54 20.31
C GLY A 302 -28.76 -15.70 19.86
N ASP A 303 -29.91 -15.87 20.51
CA ASP A 303 -31.12 -15.12 20.23
C ASP A 303 -31.07 -13.71 20.80
N PHE A 304 -31.54 -12.73 20.04
CA PHE A 304 -31.58 -11.33 20.43
C PHE A 304 -32.81 -10.62 19.85
N ASP A 305 -33.12 -9.49 20.42
CA ASP A 305 -34.13 -8.57 19.89
C ASP A 305 -33.46 -7.30 19.38
N LEU A 306 -33.98 -6.77 18.26
CA LEU A 306 -33.55 -5.50 17.67
C LEU A 306 -34.72 -4.51 17.72
N ALA A 307 -34.57 -3.42 18.46
CA ALA A 307 -35.50 -2.30 18.40
C ALA A 307 -34.93 -1.22 17.44
N VAL A 308 -35.74 -0.88 16.44
CA VAL A 308 -35.48 0.25 15.54
C VAL A 308 -36.39 1.39 16.01
N ARG A 309 -35.79 2.48 16.51
CA ARG A 309 -36.55 3.62 17.05
C ARG A 309 -36.41 4.84 16.18
N PHE A 310 -37.53 5.40 15.77
CA PHE A 310 -37.67 6.60 14.96
C PHE A 310 -38.09 7.77 15.84
N TYR A 311 -37.26 8.80 15.97
CA TYR A 311 -37.46 9.94 16.86
C TYR A 311 -38.18 11.10 16.17
N ILE A 312 -39.48 10.92 15.83
CA ILE A 312 -40.33 12.01 15.39
C ILE A 312 -40.62 12.95 16.57
N ASP A 313 -40.90 12.37 17.72
CA ASP A 313 -40.98 13.03 19.03
C ASP A 313 -39.80 12.57 19.90
N LYS A 314 -39.06 13.52 20.44
CA LYS A 314 -37.87 13.26 21.28
C LYS A 314 -38.18 12.45 22.53
N GLU A 315 -39.35 12.59 23.07
CA GLU A 315 -39.77 11.92 24.33
C GLU A 315 -40.48 10.58 24.06
N ASN A 316 -41.08 10.41 22.88
CA ASN A 316 -41.87 9.24 22.52
C ASN A 316 -41.54 8.74 21.11
N PRO A 317 -40.40 8.05 20.91
CA PRO A 317 -40.06 7.50 19.63
C PRO A 317 -41.03 6.39 19.20
N TYR A 318 -41.28 6.31 17.91
CA TYR A 318 -41.93 5.13 17.35
C TYR A 318 -40.92 3.97 17.40
N THR A 319 -41.31 2.85 18.04
CA THR A 319 -40.44 1.67 18.17
C THR A 319 -40.98 0.52 17.34
N HIS A 320 -40.15 0.02 16.42
CA HIS A 320 -40.38 -1.21 15.69
C HIS A 320 -39.46 -2.30 16.26
N LEU A 321 -40.04 -3.44 16.70
CA LEU A 321 -39.30 -4.53 17.33
C LEU A 321 -39.22 -5.72 16.38
N LEU A 322 -38.00 -6.24 16.21
CA LEU A 322 -37.71 -7.42 15.43
C LEU A 322 -37.07 -8.48 16.36
N HIS A 323 -37.53 -9.73 16.25
CA HIS A 323 -37.05 -10.86 17.04
C HIS A 323 -36.20 -11.78 16.13
N ALA A 324 -34.92 -11.94 16.43
CA ALA A 324 -34.00 -12.72 15.59
C ALA A 324 -34.49 -14.16 15.36
N LYS A 325 -35.00 -14.83 16.40
CA LYS A 325 -35.56 -16.20 16.29
C LYS A 325 -36.75 -16.30 15.34
N ASP A 326 -37.60 -15.29 15.32
CA ASP A 326 -38.80 -15.29 14.47
C ASP A 326 -38.40 -15.13 13.02
N ILE A 327 -37.37 -14.35 12.72
CA ILE A 327 -36.82 -14.16 11.36
C ILE A 327 -36.23 -15.45 10.84
N ILE A 328 -35.42 -16.14 11.65
CA ILE A 328 -34.84 -17.45 11.26
C ILE A 328 -35.94 -18.52 11.08
N ALA A 329 -37.07 -18.38 11.78
CA ALA A 329 -38.20 -19.33 11.67
C ALA A 329 -39.08 -19.10 10.45
N GLU A 330 -39.05 -17.92 9.81
CA GLU A 330 -39.81 -17.65 8.60
C GLU A 330 -39.32 -18.50 7.42
N ALA A 331 -40.25 -18.83 6.52
CA ALA A 331 -39.96 -19.73 5.39
C ALA A 331 -38.84 -19.19 4.46
N ASP A 332 -38.79 -17.87 4.29
CA ASP A 332 -37.81 -17.16 3.46
C ASP A 332 -36.70 -16.54 4.31
N SER A 333 -36.70 -16.75 5.63
CA SER A 333 -35.80 -16.11 6.61
C SER A 333 -35.71 -14.59 6.44
N LEU A 334 -36.82 -13.96 6.07
CA LEU A 334 -36.94 -12.52 5.77
C LEU A 334 -38.24 -11.96 6.34
N VAL A 335 -38.12 -10.84 7.03
CA VAL A 335 -39.24 -9.95 7.41
C VAL A 335 -39.07 -8.63 6.68
N GLU A 336 -40.14 -8.14 6.07
CA GLU A 336 -40.20 -6.82 5.43
C GLU A 336 -41.46 -6.08 5.92
N ASP A 337 -41.25 -4.99 6.65
CA ASP A 337 -42.32 -4.19 7.18
C ASP A 337 -42.31 -2.78 6.58
N THR A 338 -43.48 -2.33 6.17
CA THR A 338 -43.72 -0.96 5.73
C THR A 338 -44.43 -0.19 6.83
N LEU A 339 -43.75 0.80 7.38
CA LEU A 339 -44.17 1.58 8.53
C LEU A 339 -44.62 2.97 8.07
N GLN A 340 -45.86 3.36 8.42
CA GLN A 340 -46.32 4.73 8.28
C GLN A 340 -45.98 5.51 9.54
N ILE A 341 -45.05 6.45 9.47
CA ILE A 341 -44.56 7.20 10.60
C ILE A 341 -44.70 8.70 10.30
N GLY A 342 -45.72 9.33 10.89
CA GLY A 342 -46.11 10.69 10.53
C GLY A 342 -46.59 10.75 9.07
N GLU A 343 -46.02 11.65 8.30
CA GLU A 343 -46.31 11.80 6.85
C GLU A 343 -45.43 10.92 5.96
N GLU A 344 -44.42 10.27 6.53
CA GLU A 344 -43.42 9.49 5.77
C GLU A 344 -43.64 7.99 5.90
N GLN A 345 -43.20 7.25 4.88
CA GLN A 345 -43.24 5.80 4.83
C GLN A 345 -41.80 5.27 4.94
N TYR A 346 -41.59 4.35 5.87
CA TYR A 346 -40.33 3.67 6.12
C TYR A 346 -40.46 2.19 5.77
N ILE A 347 -39.45 1.64 5.13
CA ILE A 347 -39.31 0.20 4.90
C ILE A 347 -38.20 -0.29 5.82
N VAL A 348 -38.52 -1.28 6.66
CA VAL A 348 -37.56 -1.98 7.51
C VAL A 348 -37.55 -3.44 7.09
N LYS A 349 -36.38 -3.94 6.71
CA LYS A 349 -36.18 -5.34 6.36
C LYS A 349 -35.14 -5.95 7.29
N MET A 350 -35.34 -7.20 7.68
CA MET A 350 -34.34 -8.01 8.35
C MET A 350 -34.36 -9.42 7.77
N ALA A 351 -33.22 -9.85 7.24
CA ALA A 351 -32.97 -11.22 6.79
C ALA A 351 -32.04 -11.92 7.79
N GLY A 352 -32.17 -13.27 7.90
CA GLY A 352 -31.31 -14.07 8.77
C GLY A 352 -30.90 -15.37 8.10
N TYR A 353 -29.63 -15.77 8.26
CA TYR A 353 -29.06 -16.99 7.66
C TYR A 353 -27.84 -17.46 8.46
N PRO A 354 -27.39 -18.74 8.31
CA PRO A 354 -26.14 -19.18 8.91
C PRO A 354 -24.96 -18.37 8.41
N SER A 355 -24.07 -17.92 9.29
CA SER A 355 -22.86 -17.20 8.90
C SER A 355 -21.94 -18.09 8.07
N CYS A 356 -21.50 -17.64 6.91
CA CYS A 356 -20.57 -18.37 6.07
C CYS A 356 -19.13 -18.38 6.62
N TYR A 357 -18.76 -17.39 7.41
CA TYR A 357 -17.44 -17.33 8.07
C TYR A 357 -17.41 -18.04 9.43
N HIS A 358 -18.56 -18.08 10.14
CA HIS A 358 -18.73 -18.68 11.46
C HIS A 358 -20.00 -19.54 11.48
N PRO A 359 -19.95 -20.79 10.96
CA PRO A 359 -21.16 -21.61 10.77
C PRO A 359 -21.93 -21.94 12.05
N GLU A 360 -21.33 -21.75 13.22
CA GLU A 360 -21.95 -21.90 14.54
C GLU A 360 -22.78 -20.68 14.96
N GLN A 361 -22.74 -19.60 14.20
CA GLN A 361 -23.44 -18.35 14.44
C GLN A 361 -24.40 -18.04 13.31
N ASN A 362 -25.34 -17.13 13.57
CA ASN A 362 -26.22 -16.59 12.55
C ASN A 362 -25.77 -15.18 12.15
N ALA A 363 -25.89 -14.89 10.87
CA ALA A 363 -25.76 -13.57 10.30
C ALA A 363 -27.15 -12.99 10.01
N PHE A 364 -27.27 -11.67 10.17
CA PHE A 364 -28.49 -10.92 9.90
C PHE A 364 -28.16 -9.65 9.11
N GLU A 365 -29.02 -9.30 8.20
CA GLU A 365 -28.98 -8.04 7.47
C GLU A 365 -30.17 -7.18 7.83
N VAL A 366 -29.90 -5.93 8.20
CA VAL A 366 -30.93 -4.95 8.54
C VAL A 366 -30.85 -3.78 7.58
N PHE A 367 -31.90 -3.57 6.85
CA PHE A 367 -32.03 -2.52 5.87
C PHE A 367 -33.18 -1.57 6.27
N ILE A 368 -32.89 -0.26 6.30
CA ILE A 368 -33.84 0.78 6.67
C ILE A 368 -33.84 1.84 5.57
N GLN A 369 -34.97 2.05 4.94
CA GLN A 369 -35.13 2.98 3.83
C GLN A 369 -36.33 3.92 4.06
N VAL A 370 -36.17 5.18 3.64
CA VAL A 370 -37.28 6.14 3.52
C VAL A 370 -37.71 6.20 2.07
N ALA A 371 -39.02 6.02 1.82
CA ALA A 371 -39.53 5.86 0.46
C ALA A 371 -39.41 7.11 -0.42
N GLN A 372 -39.32 8.32 0.14
CA GLN A 372 -39.43 9.57 -0.61
C GLN A 372 -38.42 10.68 -0.32
N HIS A 373 -37.56 10.56 0.72
CA HIS A 373 -36.61 11.62 1.12
C HIS A 373 -35.28 11.05 1.61
N ASN A 374 -34.26 11.89 1.69
CA ASN A 374 -32.98 11.51 2.27
C ASN A 374 -33.14 11.13 3.74
N PHE A 375 -33.01 9.85 4.04
CA PHE A 375 -32.99 9.30 5.37
C PHE A 375 -32.05 10.08 6.30
N GLY A 376 -32.44 10.38 7.52
CA GLY A 376 -31.57 10.97 8.55
C GLY A 376 -31.56 12.48 8.69
N TYR A 377 -32.12 13.25 7.76
CA TYR A 377 -32.28 14.69 7.96
C TYR A 377 -33.57 15.07 8.67
N SER A 378 -34.62 14.24 8.57
CA SER A 378 -35.94 14.51 9.16
C SER A 378 -36.17 13.77 10.49
N VAL A 379 -35.69 12.54 10.61
CA VAL A 379 -35.95 11.71 11.80
C VAL A 379 -34.69 10.92 12.19
N PRO A 380 -34.10 11.14 13.39
CA PRO A 380 -33.03 10.28 13.90
C PRO A 380 -33.51 8.84 14.12
N VAL A 381 -32.68 7.86 13.77
CA VAL A 381 -32.97 6.44 13.96
C VAL A 381 -31.94 5.83 14.92
N GLU A 382 -32.43 5.12 15.94
CA GLU A 382 -31.63 4.35 16.88
C GLU A 382 -31.81 2.87 16.62
N LEU A 383 -30.72 2.13 16.69
CA LEU A 383 -30.69 0.69 16.78
C LEU A 383 -30.36 0.32 18.23
N GLU A 384 -31.23 -0.47 18.91
CA GLU A 384 -30.93 -1.09 20.20
C GLU A 384 -30.97 -2.60 20.08
N ILE A 385 -29.85 -3.23 20.38
CA ILE A 385 -29.66 -4.68 20.39
C ILE A 385 -29.85 -5.14 21.84
N MET A 386 -30.79 -6.04 22.08
CA MET A 386 -31.20 -6.49 23.43
C MET A 386 -31.08 -8.01 23.56
N GLY A 387 -30.74 -8.49 24.74
CA GLY A 387 -30.64 -9.92 25.08
C GLY A 387 -29.28 -10.28 25.68
N ALA A 388 -29.27 -10.60 26.97
CA ALA A 388 -28.04 -10.92 27.69
C ALA A 388 -27.39 -12.24 27.21
N ASP A 389 -28.17 -13.15 26.63
CA ASP A 389 -27.73 -14.49 26.23
C ASP A 389 -27.08 -14.55 24.83
N ALA A 390 -26.95 -13.41 24.15
CA ALA A 390 -26.32 -13.32 22.85
C ALA A 390 -25.11 -12.39 22.87
N ASP A 391 -24.01 -12.85 22.30
CA ASP A 391 -22.93 -12.01 21.81
C ASP A 391 -23.30 -11.54 20.41
N VAL A 392 -23.33 -10.22 20.16
CA VAL A 392 -23.77 -9.65 18.88
C VAL A 392 -22.79 -8.61 18.41
N GLU A 393 -22.25 -8.83 17.23
CA GLU A 393 -21.42 -7.88 16.51
C GLU A 393 -22.23 -7.21 15.40
N VAL A 394 -22.06 -5.91 15.25
CA VAL A 394 -22.78 -5.11 14.24
C VAL A 394 -21.77 -4.40 13.36
N PHE A 395 -21.88 -4.62 12.07
CA PHE A 395 -21.01 -4.08 11.04
C PHE A 395 -21.81 -3.13 10.16
N ARG A 396 -21.28 -1.95 9.95
CA ARG A 396 -21.91 -0.97 9.08
C ARG A 396 -21.53 -1.26 7.63
N VAL A 397 -22.52 -1.40 6.78
CA VAL A 397 -22.35 -1.46 5.31
C VAL A 397 -22.64 -0.09 4.69
N ASN A 398 -23.79 0.52 5.00
CA ASN A 398 -24.12 1.86 4.55
C ASN A 398 -24.72 2.69 5.68
N GLY A 399 -24.49 4.01 5.66
CA GLY A 399 -24.82 4.91 6.76
C GLY A 399 -23.61 5.19 7.67
N LYS A 400 -23.85 5.77 8.83
CA LYS A 400 -22.81 6.11 9.82
C LYS A 400 -23.31 5.87 11.22
N PHE A 401 -22.55 5.16 12.03
CA PHE A 401 -22.81 5.13 13.47
C PHE A 401 -22.44 6.48 14.11
N ARG A 402 -23.28 6.96 15.01
CA ARG A 402 -23.06 8.20 15.75
C ARG A 402 -23.35 8.01 17.23
N TYR A 403 -22.46 8.48 18.08
CA TYR A 403 -22.60 8.48 19.53
C TYR A 403 -23.04 9.82 20.12
N LYS A 404 -22.86 10.90 19.36
CA LYS A 404 -23.33 12.24 19.74
C LYS A 404 -24.48 12.62 18.85
N ASP A 405 -25.66 12.58 19.39
CA ASP A 405 -26.77 13.25 18.78
C ASP A 405 -27.45 14.22 19.73
N MET A 406 -28.31 15.02 19.12
CA MET A 406 -29.09 16.07 19.76
C MET A 406 -30.09 15.55 20.77
N LEU A 407 -30.23 14.25 21.00
CA LEU A 407 -31.34 13.63 21.70
C LEU A 407 -30.99 12.98 23.03
N THR A 408 -29.86 12.26 23.18
CA THR A 408 -29.52 11.57 24.43
C THR A 408 -28.00 11.57 24.69
N LYS A 409 -27.60 11.30 25.96
CA LYS A 409 -26.22 11.38 26.42
C LYS A 409 -25.47 10.04 26.49
N ASP A 410 -26.17 8.91 26.41
CA ASP A 410 -25.64 7.60 26.79
C ASP A 410 -25.79 6.57 25.65
N ILE A 411 -25.10 6.80 24.54
CA ILE A 411 -25.08 5.88 23.38
C ILE A 411 -23.68 5.41 23.12
N GLY A 412 -23.53 4.12 22.88
CA GLY A 412 -22.24 3.50 22.54
C GLY A 412 -21.63 4.11 21.28
N PRO A 413 -20.35 4.56 21.33
CA PRO A 413 -19.75 5.30 20.22
C PRO A 413 -19.48 4.44 18.99
N GLY A 414 -19.49 3.10 19.12
CA GLY A 414 -18.90 2.21 18.12
C GLY A 414 -17.39 2.42 17.95
N GLU A 415 -16.77 1.56 17.22
CA GLU A 415 -15.34 1.58 16.95
C GLU A 415 -15.05 1.75 15.47
N SER A 416 -13.90 2.32 15.13
CA SER A 416 -13.36 2.27 13.78
C SER A 416 -12.52 1.00 13.65
N SER A 417 -13.16 -0.09 13.25
CA SER A 417 -12.53 -1.38 13.00
C SER A 417 -13.39 -2.17 12.00
N HIS A 418 -12.90 -3.32 11.51
CA HIS A 418 -13.62 -4.19 10.57
C HIS A 418 -14.10 -3.44 9.32
N ASN A 419 -13.27 -2.52 8.81
CA ASN A 419 -13.64 -1.68 7.66
C ASN A 419 -12.66 -1.80 6.48
N ILE A 420 -11.95 -2.93 6.41
CA ILE A 420 -11.15 -3.27 5.23
C ILE A 420 -12.08 -3.56 4.06
N TYR A 421 -11.79 -2.95 2.91
CA TYR A 421 -12.55 -3.17 1.69
C TYR A 421 -12.19 -4.51 1.03
N SER A 422 -13.17 -5.14 0.42
CA SER A 422 -12.99 -6.21 -0.55
C SER A 422 -12.56 -5.63 -1.91
N PRO A 423 -11.58 -6.22 -2.64
CA PRO A 423 -10.89 -7.48 -2.41
C PRO A 423 -9.63 -7.38 -1.52
N GLY A 424 -9.30 -6.24 -0.95
CA GLY A 424 -8.16 -6.08 -0.03
C GLY A 424 -8.24 -7.01 1.20
N SER A 425 -9.47 -7.35 1.63
CA SER A 425 -9.75 -8.32 2.68
C SER A 425 -9.39 -9.78 2.32
N ALA A 426 -9.25 -10.12 1.02
CA ALA A 426 -8.97 -11.49 0.59
C ALA A 426 -7.61 -12.00 1.11
N PRO A 427 -7.50 -13.30 1.48
CA PRO A 427 -6.25 -13.90 1.93
C PRO A 427 -5.12 -13.81 0.90
N ALA A 428 -5.45 -14.01 -0.37
CA ALA A 428 -4.48 -14.02 -1.48
C ALA A 428 -3.92 -12.64 -1.86
N VAL A 429 -4.60 -11.57 -1.48
CA VAL A 429 -4.30 -10.18 -1.89
C VAL A 429 -3.41 -9.48 -0.86
N ILE A 430 -2.46 -8.69 -1.32
CA ILE A 430 -1.68 -7.78 -0.48
C ILE A 430 -2.48 -6.50 -0.24
N CYS A 431 -2.95 -6.31 0.98
CA CYS A 431 -3.78 -5.18 1.38
C CYS A 431 -2.93 -3.99 1.86
N VAL A 432 -3.20 -2.80 1.32
CA VAL A 432 -2.38 -1.62 1.56
C VAL A 432 -3.16 -0.50 2.25
N GLY A 433 -2.70 -0.11 3.44
CA GLY A 433 -3.17 1.08 4.14
C GLY A 433 -2.33 2.32 3.82
N ALA A 434 -2.76 3.48 4.34
CA ALA A 434 -2.17 4.78 4.05
C ALA A 434 -1.51 5.43 5.25
N LEU A 435 -0.30 5.99 5.03
CA LEU A 435 0.40 6.90 5.94
C LEU A 435 0.27 8.35 5.46
N SER A 436 0.41 9.27 6.40
CA SER A 436 0.48 10.71 6.13
C SER A 436 1.92 11.18 6.13
N TYR A 437 2.36 11.84 5.03
CA TYR A 437 3.72 12.39 4.93
C TYR A 437 3.79 13.81 4.38
N ARG A 438 2.75 14.28 3.73
CA ARG A 438 2.72 15.62 3.15
C ARG A 438 1.45 16.35 3.59
N ASN A 439 1.61 17.43 4.34
CA ASN A 439 0.50 18.27 4.81
C ASN A 439 0.41 19.62 4.06
N SER A 440 1.35 19.87 3.15
CA SER A 440 1.31 21.07 2.30
C SER A 440 2.02 20.84 0.97
N TYR A 441 1.62 21.60 -0.04
CA TYR A 441 2.25 21.60 -1.36
C TYR A 441 2.01 22.95 -2.03
N VAL A 442 2.83 23.25 -3.04
CA VAL A 442 2.68 24.46 -3.85
C VAL A 442 1.92 24.11 -5.11
N ASP A 443 0.85 24.84 -5.41
CA ASP A 443 0.07 24.66 -6.63
C ASP A 443 0.72 25.32 -7.85
N ILE A 444 0.11 25.14 -9.01
CA ILE A 444 0.61 25.67 -10.29
C ILE A 444 0.69 27.19 -10.32
N ASP A 445 -0.10 27.88 -9.50
CA ASP A 445 -0.10 29.34 -9.38
C ASP A 445 0.94 29.83 -8.36
N GLY A 446 1.73 28.92 -7.77
CA GLY A 446 2.77 29.22 -6.78
C GLY A 446 2.24 29.44 -5.37
N LYS A 447 0.97 29.12 -5.10
CA LYS A 447 0.34 29.26 -3.80
C LYS A 447 0.57 28.03 -2.94
N ASN A 448 0.93 28.24 -1.68
CA ASN A 448 1.03 27.14 -0.71
C ASN A 448 -0.36 26.74 -0.21
N ASN A 449 -0.68 25.47 -0.36
CA ASN A 449 -1.93 24.84 0.09
C ASN A 449 -1.63 23.92 1.26
N ASN A 450 -2.34 24.11 2.37
CA ASN A 450 -2.28 23.23 3.53
C ASN A 450 -3.48 22.30 3.50
N ARG A 451 -3.21 20.98 3.44
CA ARG A 451 -4.22 19.91 3.52
C ARG A 451 -3.71 18.90 4.54
N ASP A 452 -4.13 19.10 5.78
CA ASP A 452 -3.72 18.26 6.90
C ASP A 452 -4.51 16.95 6.91
N TRP A 453 -3.79 15.85 6.78
CA TRP A 453 -4.31 14.48 6.84
C TRP A 453 -3.68 13.70 8.00
N GLY A 454 -3.26 14.38 9.07
CA GLY A 454 -2.69 13.76 10.26
C GLY A 454 -1.18 13.96 10.39
N THR A 455 -0.59 13.33 11.38
CA THR A 455 0.83 13.46 11.72
C THR A 455 1.72 12.75 10.69
N ASN A 456 2.82 13.40 10.33
CA ASN A 456 3.80 12.80 9.42
C ASN A 456 4.38 11.49 9.99
N GLY A 457 4.30 10.42 9.20
CA GLY A 457 4.79 9.09 9.55
C GLY A 457 3.79 8.22 10.31
N GLU A 458 2.62 8.75 10.65
CA GLU A 458 1.53 8.00 11.29
C GLU A 458 0.49 7.52 10.26
N LYS A 459 -0.35 6.59 10.70
CA LYS A 459 -1.49 6.12 9.93
C LYS A 459 -2.40 7.31 9.58
N ALA A 460 -2.74 7.46 8.32
CA ALA A 460 -3.71 8.47 7.90
C ALA A 460 -5.08 8.20 8.57
N PRO A 461 -5.77 9.22 9.09
CA PRO A 461 -7.04 9.03 9.80
C PRO A 461 -8.08 8.26 9.00
N TYR A 462 -8.11 8.46 7.68
CA TYR A 462 -9.05 7.80 6.79
C TYR A 462 -8.69 6.34 6.48
N SER A 463 -7.43 5.92 6.64
CA SER A 463 -7.00 4.56 6.28
C SER A 463 -7.78 3.52 7.06
N SER A 464 -8.49 2.66 6.34
CA SER A 464 -9.24 1.53 6.90
C SER A 464 -8.34 0.59 7.69
N VAL A 465 -8.94 -0.10 8.65
CA VAL A 465 -8.27 -0.97 9.62
C VAL A 465 -9.02 -2.29 9.77
N GLY A 466 -8.27 -3.33 10.13
CA GLY A 466 -8.82 -4.64 10.45
C GLY A 466 -9.47 -4.75 11.83
N PRO A 467 -9.75 -5.99 12.22
CA PRO A 467 -9.59 -7.22 11.45
C PRO A 467 -10.59 -7.33 10.30
N THR A 468 -10.48 -8.39 9.51
CA THR A 468 -11.53 -8.82 8.58
C THR A 468 -12.67 -9.51 9.33
N PHE A 469 -13.77 -9.86 8.66
CA PHE A 469 -14.92 -10.51 9.32
C PHE A 469 -14.66 -11.93 9.82
N ASP A 470 -13.66 -12.56 9.28
CA ASP A 470 -13.13 -13.86 9.72
C ASP A 470 -11.90 -13.69 10.63
N ASP A 471 -11.78 -12.54 11.29
CA ASP A 471 -10.78 -12.19 12.31
C ASP A 471 -9.31 -12.21 11.84
N ARG A 472 -9.05 -12.19 10.52
CA ARG A 472 -7.69 -12.09 9.99
C ARG A 472 -7.14 -10.67 10.12
N THR A 473 -5.85 -10.59 10.42
CA THR A 473 -5.14 -9.31 10.46
C THR A 473 -4.99 -8.70 9.06
N LYS A 474 -5.46 -7.48 8.89
CA LYS A 474 -5.28 -6.60 7.73
C LYS A 474 -5.19 -5.13 8.24
N PRO A 475 -4.55 -4.20 7.49
CA PRO A 475 -3.87 -4.38 6.21
C PRO A 475 -2.58 -5.20 6.36
N ASP A 476 -1.94 -5.60 5.24
CA ASP A 476 -0.63 -6.24 5.28
C ASP A 476 0.48 -5.20 5.47
N VAL A 477 0.38 -4.03 4.82
CA VAL A 477 1.46 -3.05 4.75
C VAL A 477 0.94 -1.63 4.58
N MET A 478 1.77 -0.64 4.93
CA MET A 478 1.48 0.79 4.78
C MET A 478 2.44 1.47 3.83
N ALA A 479 1.92 2.46 3.08
CA ALA A 479 2.73 3.41 2.30
C ALA A 479 2.11 4.81 2.32
N ASN A 480 2.81 5.84 1.78
CA ASN A 480 2.27 7.19 1.71
C ASN A 480 1.01 7.24 0.83
N GLY A 481 -0.09 7.72 1.39
CA GLY A 481 -1.36 7.93 0.70
C GLY A 481 -1.89 9.36 0.76
N SER A 482 -1.18 10.29 1.44
CA SER A 482 -1.69 11.66 1.67
C SER A 482 -1.00 12.68 0.80
N ASN A 483 -1.80 13.49 0.09
CA ASN A 483 -1.34 14.54 -0.83
C ASN A 483 -0.26 14.04 -1.80
N VAL A 484 -0.50 12.90 -2.42
CA VAL A 484 0.40 12.29 -3.41
C VAL A 484 0.24 13.03 -4.73
N ILE A 485 1.37 13.44 -5.32
CA ILE A 485 1.39 14.14 -6.61
C ILE A 485 1.71 13.13 -7.70
N SER A 486 0.86 13.06 -8.72
CA SER A 486 1.02 12.16 -9.86
C SER A 486 0.36 12.71 -11.12
N ALA A 487 0.41 11.95 -12.21
CA ALA A 487 -0.19 12.31 -13.48
C ALA A 487 -1.69 12.62 -13.34
N GLY A 488 -2.14 13.68 -13.92
CA GLY A 488 -3.57 14.02 -14.04
C GLY A 488 -4.04 13.78 -15.47
N SER A 489 -5.29 13.33 -15.63
CA SER A 489 -5.88 13.17 -16.95
C SER A 489 -6.05 14.52 -17.65
N SER A 490 -5.51 14.63 -18.87
CA SER A 490 -5.67 15.83 -19.68
C SER A 490 -7.13 16.01 -20.14
N PHE A 491 -7.86 14.92 -20.36
CA PHE A 491 -9.27 14.93 -20.75
C PHE A 491 -10.17 15.41 -19.62
N TYR A 492 -9.95 14.90 -18.40
CA TYR A 492 -10.63 15.41 -17.21
C TYR A 492 -10.31 16.88 -16.94
N PHE A 493 -9.04 17.28 -17.13
CA PHE A 493 -8.61 18.67 -16.96
C PHE A 493 -9.29 19.62 -17.97
N GLU A 494 -9.43 19.23 -19.22
CA GLU A 494 -10.12 20.03 -20.24
C GLU A 494 -11.56 20.36 -19.84
N GLU A 495 -12.29 19.41 -19.25
CA GLU A 495 -13.68 19.59 -18.81
C GLU A 495 -13.79 20.35 -17.48
N HIS A 496 -12.82 20.15 -16.57
CA HIS A 496 -12.91 20.58 -15.16
C HIS A 496 -11.85 21.62 -14.74
N ASN A 497 -11.20 22.30 -15.69
CA ASN A 497 -10.13 23.28 -15.42
C ASN A 497 -10.62 24.63 -14.83
N ARG A 498 -11.62 24.58 -13.98
CA ARG A 498 -12.20 25.77 -13.34
C ARG A 498 -11.24 26.39 -12.34
N PRO A 499 -11.23 27.72 -12.16
CA PRO A 499 -10.33 28.40 -11.22
C PRO A 499 -10.34 27.83 -9.79
N ILE A 500 -11.50 27.35 -9.34
CA ILE A 500 -11.67 26.76 -7.99
C ILE A 500 -10.97 25.41 -7.83
N ALA A 501 -10.66 24.71 -8.91
CA ALA A 501 -9.99 23.41 -8.89
C ALA A 501 -8.48 23.51 -9.12
N MET A 502 -7.96 24.68 -9.53
CA MET A 502 -6.54 24.84 -9.88
C MET A 502 -5.59 24.59 -8.71
N TYR A 503 -6.04 24.74 -7.48
CA TYR A 503 -5.24 24.42 -6.30
C TYR A 503 -4.85 22.94 -6.19
N LEU A 504 -5.52 22.04 -6.92
CA LEU A 504 -5.17 20.61 -6.94
C LEU A 504 -4.04 20.29 -7.93
N TYR A 505 -3.67 21.19 -8.80
CA TYR A 505 -2.63 20.97 -9.80
C TYR A 505 -1.32 21.64 -9.37
N THR A 506 -0.21 20.95 -9.58
CA THR A 506 1.13 21.41 -9.14
C THR A 506 2.04 21.79 -10.29
N SER A 507 1.84 21.18 -11.44
CA SER A 507 2.60 21.46 -12.66
C SER A 507 1.84 21.05 -13.91
N MET A 508 2.30 21.54 -15.06
CA MET A 508 1.73 21.28 -16.37
C MET A 508 2.85 20.99 -17.36
N LEU A 509 2.70 19.95 -18.14
CA LEU A 509 3.59 19.63 -19.26
C LEU A 509 2.84 19.89 -20.56
N GLU A 510 3.44 20.67 -21.46
CA GLU A 510 2.97 20.77 -22.85
C GLU A 510 3.69 19.75 -23.70
N TYR A 511 2.95 18.86 -24.34
CA TYR A 511 3.49 17.85 -25.22
C TYR A 511 2.53 17.59 -26.40
N ASP A 512 3.06 17.64 -27.61
CA ASP A 512 2.32 17.45 -28.86
C ASP A 512 1.04 18.28 -28.98
N GLY A 513 1.13 19.55 -28.51
CA GLY A 513 0.03 20.51 -28.56
C GLY A 513 -1.08 20.34 -27.52
N ARG A 514 -0.91 19.41 -26.56
CA ARG A 514 -1.84 19.17 -25.45
C ARG A 514 -1.19 19.47 -24.10
N GLN A 515 -1.98 19.88 -23.11
CA GLN A 515 -1.56 20.16 -21.74
C GLN A 515 -1.84 18.93 -20.85
N TYR A 516 -0.81 18.43 -20.20
CA TYR A 516 -0.86 17.28 -19.29
C TYR A 516 -0.56 17.74 -17.86
N PRO A 517 -1.57 17.75 -16.98
CA PRO A 517 -1.41 18.24 -15.62
C PRO A 517 -0.78 17.19 -14.70
N TRP A 518 -0.21 17.69 -13.58
CA TRP A 518 0.15 16.89 -12.42
C TRP A 518 -0.74 17.29 -11.26
N ARG A 519 -1.37 16.31 -10.63
CA ARG A 519 -2.44 16.52 -9.67
C ARG A 519 -2.13 15.91 -8.31
N VAL A 520 -2.69 16.51 -7.24
CA VAL A 520 -2.59 16.05 -5.84
C VAL A 520 -3.84 15.28 -5.47
N GLU A 521 -3.67 14.04 -5.00
CA GLU A 521 -4.77 13.22 -4.49
C GLU A 521 -4.42 12.57 -3.15
N THR A 522 -5.46 12.07 -2.44
CA THR A 522 -5.34 11.48 -1.11
C THR A 522 -6.28 10.29 -0.98
N GLY A 523 -5.76 9.16 -0.51
CA GLY A 523 -6.49 7.93 -0.27
C GLY A 523 -5.54 6.73 -0.18
N THR A 524 -6.06 5.60 0.29
CA THR A 524 -5.37 4.31 0.17
C THR A 524 -5.16 3.92 -1.30
N SER A 525 -5.96 4.48 -2.20
CA SER A 525 -5.78 4.39 -3.65
C SER A 525 -4.44 4.92 -4.13
N MET A 526 -3.76 5.80 -3.38
CA MET A 526 -2.45 6.36 -3.73
C MET A 526 -1.31 5.55 -3.11
N SER A 527 -1.53 4.91 -1.95
CA SER A 527 -0.53 4.02 -1.34
C SER A 527 -0.45 2.68 -2.05
N THR A 528 -1.54 2.16 -2.57
CA THR A 528 -1.62 0.87 -3.26
C THR A 528 -0.69 0.78 -4.48
N PRO A 529 -0.75 1.69 -5.47
CA PRO A 529 0.15 1.65 -6.61
C PRO A 529 1.62 1.88 -6.25
N ALA A 530 1.92 2.57 -5.15
CA ALA A 530 3.28 2.71 -4.65
C ALA A 530 3.85 1.37 -4.16
N VAL A 531 3.03 0.55 -3.48
CA VAL A 531 3.39 -0.81 -3.08
C VAL A 531 3.48 -1.73 -4.30
N ALA A 532 2.52 -1.66 -5.23
CA ALA A 532 2.55 -2.45 -6.46
C ALA A 532 3.81 -2.15 -7.29
N GLY A 533 4.17 -0.88 -7.46
CA GLY A 533 5.42 -0.48 -8.11
C GLY A 533 6.66 -1.02 -7.38
N THR A 534 6.66 -1.03 -6.04
CA THR A 534 7.74 -1.63 -5.24
C THR A 534 7.86 -3.13 -5.49
N ILE A 535 6.74 -3.85 -5.49
CA ILE A 535 6.71 -5.29 -5.79
C ILE A 535 7.19 -5.56 -7.23
N ALA A 536 6.89 -4.66 -8.19
CA ALA A 536 7.43 -4.78 -9.54
C ALA A 536 8.97 -4.71 -9.57
N LEU A 537 9.60 -3.87 -8.72
CA LEU A 537 11.07 -3.85 -8.58
C LEU A 537 11.59 -5.17 -8.00
N TRP A 538 10.86 -5.76 -7.04
CA TRP A 538 11.20 -7.05 -6.44
C TRP A 538 11.02 -8.21 -7.43
N LEU A 539 9.95 -8.22 -8.23
CA LEU A 539 9.72 -9.19 -9.31
C LEU A 539 10.78 -9.10 -10.43
N GLN A 540 11.33 -7.92 -10.70
CA GLN A 540 12.48 -7.81 -11.61
C GLN A 540 13.71 -8.56 -11.07
N ALA A 541 13.90 -8.61 -9.76
CA ALA A 541 15.02 -9.32 -9.10
C ALA A 541 14.73 -10.81 -8.93
N LYS A 542 13.51 -11.17 -8.59
CA LYS A 542 13.02 -12.55 -8.36
C LYS A 542 11.65 -12.72 -9.01
N PRO A 543 11.61 -13.16 -10.29
CA PRO A 543 10.39 -13.21 -11.10
C PRO A 543 9.32 -14.18 -10.62
N ASP A 544 9.65 -15.10 -9.73
CA ASP A 544 8.80 -16.17 -9.22
C ASP A 544 8.29 -15.95 -7.79
N LEU A 545 8.38 -14.71 -7.27
CA LEU A 545 7.80 -14.37 -5.96
C LEU A 545 6.30 -14.70 -5.93
N THR A 546 5.89 -15.34 -4.84
CA THR A 546 4.49 -15.58 -4.50
C THR A 546 3.96 -14.50 -3.55
N PRO A 547 2.63 -14.39 -3.34
CA PRO A 547 2.09 -13.50 -2.31
C PRO A 547 2.64 -13.79 -0.90
N ASP A 548 2.90 -15.06 -0.57
CA ASP A 548 3.47 -15.45 0.72
C ASP A 548 4.94 -15.04 0.83
N ASP A 549 5.74 -15.19 -0.25
CA ASP A 549 7.10 -14.64 -0.28
C ASP A 549 7.08 -13.11 -0.06
N VAL A 550 6.14 -12.40 -0.68
CA VAL A 550 5.99 -10.95 -0.46
C VAL A 550 5.68 -10.65 1.00
N ARG A 551 4.77 -11.38 1.65
CA ARG A 551 4.48 -11.21 3.09
C ARG A 551 5.68 -11.50 3.95
N GLU A 552 6.48 -12.52 3.63
CA GLU A 552 7.74 -12.80 4.32
C GLU A 552 8.71 -11.62 4.19
N VAL A 553 8.88 -11.07 3.00
CA VAL A 553 9.71 -9.86 2.78
C VAL A 553 9.18 -8.69 3.60
N LEU A 554 7.87 -8.46 3.64
CA LEU A 554 7.26 -7.39 4.44
C LEU A 554 7.51 -7.60 5.94
N ALA A 555 7.34 -8.82 6.44
CA ALA A 555 7.58 -9.16 7.85
C ALA A 555 9.00 -8.85 8.31
N GLU A 556 9.98 -9.15 7.45
CA GLU A 556 11.41 -8.99 7.77
C GLU A 556 11.95 -7.57 7.53
N THR A 557 11.30 -6.78 6.66
CA THR A 557 11.93 -5.56 6.15
C THR A 557 11.14 -4.27 6.34
N CYS A 558 9.85 -4.33 6.66
CA CYS A 558 9.06 -3.14 6.94
C CYS A 558 9.60 -2.35 8.13
N ARG A 559 9.55 -1.03 8.01
CA ARG A 559 9.88 -0.13 9.11
C ARG A 559 8.72 -0.11 10.11
N PRO A 560 8.99 -0.22 11.42
CA PRO A 560 7.94 -0.06 12.42
C PRO A 560 7.38 1.36 12.39
N ILE A 561 6.07 1.50 12.57
CA ILE A 561 5.40 2.78 12.77
C ILE A 561 5.38 3.10 14.26
N ASP A 562 5.22 2.06 15.09
CA ASP A 562 5.32 2.12 16.54
C ASP A 562 6.11 0.89 17.01
N ASP A 563 7.27 1.14 17.64
CA ASP A 563 8.17 0.08 18.13
C ASP A 563 7.58 -0.72 19.31
N SER A 564 6.56 -0.20 19.99
CA SER A 564 5.93 -0.84 21.14
C SER A 564 4.81 -1.82 20.75
N SER A 565 4.33 -1.76 19.52
CA SER A 565 3.20 -2.57 19.04
C SER A 565 3.65 -3.87 18.36
N PRO A 566 2.94 -4.99 18.57
CA PRO A 566 3.23 -6.24 17.85
C PRO A 566 3.01 -6.06 16.34
N ARG A 567 3.71 -6.85 15.55
CA ARG A 567 3.57 -6.90 14.08
C ARG A 567 3.41 -8.34 13.60
N PRO A 568 2.48 -8.63 12.66
CA PRO A 568 1.49 -7.69 12.12
C PRO A 568 0.39 -7.33 13.13
N ASN A 569 -0.33 -6.23 12.88
CA ASN A 569 -1.51 -5.83 13.63
C ASN A 569 -2.57 -5.18 12.75
N ASN A 570 -3.78 -4.99 13.29
CA ASN A 570 -4.92 -4.50 12.54
C ASN A 570 -4.89 -3.01 12.16
N LEU A 571 -3.92 -2.23 12.64
CA LEU A 571 -3.81 -0.80 12.35
C LEU A 571 -2.91 -0.52 11.15
N TRP A 572 -1.79 -1.26 11.03
CA TRP A 572 -0.76 -1.01 10.02
C TRP A 572 0.00 -2.26 9.54
N GLY A 573 -0.54 -3.47 9.81
CA GLY A 573 0.07 -4.72 9.35
C GLY A 573 1.51 -4.89 9.82
N TYR A 574 2.41 -5.18 8.89
CA TYR A 574 3.84 -5.30 9.16
C TYR A 574 4.55 -3.95 9.33
N GLY A 575 3.90 -2.82 8.99
CA GLY A 575 4.45 -1.47 9.10
C GLY A 575 4.63 -0.79 7.75
N GLU A 576 5.54 0.20 7.68
CA GLU A 576 5.82 0.95 6.45
C GLU A 576 6.78 0.17 5.54
N ILE A 577 6.42 0.02 4.27
CA ILE A 577 7.24 -0.67 3.27
C ILE A 577 8.58 0.04 3.05
N ASP A 578 9.65 -0.74 2.92
CA ASP A 578 10.98 -0.27 2.51
C ASP A 578 11.44 -1.06 1.28
N ALA A 579 11.36 -0.43 0.12
CA ALA A 579 11.66 -1.07 -1.15
C ALA A 579 13.10 -1.59 -1.22
N TYR A 580 14.07 -0.81 -0.70
CA TYR A 580 15.47 -1.17 -0.74
C TYR A 580 15.81 -2.32 0.21
N ARG A 581 15.31 -2.27 1.46
CA ARG A 581 15.51 -3.36 2.42
C ARG A 581 14.87 -4.66 1.91
N GLY A 582 13.65 -4.57 1.33
CA GLY A 582 13.00 -5.72 0.72
C GLY A 582 13.82 -6.31 -0.43
N LEU A 583 14.37 -5.46 -1.31
CA LEU A 583 15.22 -5.92 -2.40
C LEU A 583 16.52 -6.57 -1.91
N LEU A 584 17.16 -6.00 -0.89
CA LEU A 584 18.34 -6.59 -0.25
C LEU A 584 18.02 -7.96 0.35
N TYR A 585 16.87 -8.10 1.00
CA TYR A 585 16.41 -9.38 1.56
C TYR A 585 16.24 -10.44 0.46
N ILE A 586 15.54 -10.11 -0.62
CA ILE A 586 15.30 -10.98 -1.77
C ILE A 586 16.61 -11.44 -2.42
N LEU A 587 17.60 -10.55 -2.52
CA LEU A 587 18.92 -10.83 -3.09
C LEU A 587 19.87 -11.54 -2.11
N GLY A 588 19.43 -11.81 -0.88
CA GLY A 588 20.27 -12.42 0.16
C GLY A 588 21.34 -11.48 0.75
N TYR A 589 21.16 -10.16 0.58
CA TYR A 589 22.05 -9.12 1.17
C TYR A 589 21.55 -8.63 2.54
N SER A 590 20.47 -9.18 3.05
CA SER A 590 19.90 -8.79 4.33
C SER A 590 20.80 -9.19 5.49
N GLY A 591 21.19 -8.24 6.31
CA GLY A 591 21.96 -8.46 7.53
C GLY A 591 23.04 -7.42 7.85
N ILE A 592 23.37 -6.51 6.92
CA ILE A 592 24.39 -5.47 7.19
C ILE A 592 23.83 -4.27 7.96
N GLN A 593 22.52 -3.99 7.86
CA GLN A 593 21.94 -2.83 8.57
C GLN A 593 21.84 -3.02 10.09
N ASP A 594 21.88 -4.27 10.57
CA ASP A 594 21.90 -4.61 12.00
C ASP A 594 23.27 -5.15 12.45
N ILE A 595 24.36 -4.73 11.81
CA ILE A 595 25.64 -4.84 12.48
C ILE A 595 25.58 -3.87 13.67
N SER A 596 24.97 -4.31 14.77
CA SER A 596 25.20 -3.69 16.05
C SER A 596 26.72 -3.63 16.21
N GLN A 597 27.30 -2.49 16.49
CA GLN A 597 28.75 -2.38 16.77
C GLN A 597 29.10 -3.12 18.05
N GLU A 598 28.17 -3.79 18.70
CA GLU A 598 28.38 -4.61 19.87
C GLU A 598 28.88 -6.00 19.45
N GLN A 599 30.12 -6.29 19.81
CA GLN A 599 30.63 -7.64 19.73
C GLN A 599 29.84 -8.56 20.67
N PRO A 600 29.66 -9.85 20.31
CA PRO A 600 29.05 -10.80 21.22
C PRO A 600 29.78 -10.79 22.52
N ARG A 601 29.10 -10.58 23.66
CA ARG A 601 29.76 -10.42 24.99
C ARG A 601 30.33 -11.73 25.52
N ALA A 602 29.72 -12.86 25.16
CA ALA A 602 30.09 -14.19 25.57
C ALA A 602 30.74 -15.03 24.46
N ALA A 603 31.23 -14.42 23.39
CA ALA A 603 31.91 -15.09 22.30
C ALA A 603 33.13 -14.31 21.81
N HIS A 604 34.22 -15.05 21.55
CA HIS A 604 35.47 -14.50 21.01
C HIS A 604 35.73 -15.06 19.61
N LEU A 605 35.80 -14.17 18.61
CA LEU A 605 36.04 -14.54 17.22
C LEU A 605 37.48 -14.17 16.82
N SER A 606 38.19 -15.09 16.19
CA SER A 606 39.53 -14.84 15.69
C SER A 606 39.80 -15.56 14.38
N MET A 607 40.52 -14.91 13.47
CA MET A 607 40.91 -15.46 12.16
C MET A 607 42.33 -16.02 12.23
N LYS A 608 42.54 -17.27 11.80
CA LYS A 608 43.85 -17.86 11.60
C LYS A 608 44.40 -17.59 10.22
N ALA A 609 45.74 -17.66 10.09
CA ALA A 609 46.46 -17.42 8.85
C ALA A 609 46.07 -18.39 7.70
N ASP A 610 45.56 -19.58 8.03
CA ASP A 610 45.06 -20.59 7.08
C ASP A 610 43.64 -20.32 6.58
N GLY A 611 43.00 -19.21 7.01
CA GLY A 611 41.64 -18.85 6.62
C GLY A 611 40.56 -19.52 7.47
N MET A 612 40.94 -20.08 8.64
CA MET A 612 39.97 -20.63 9.57
C MET A 612 39.48 -19.57 10.57
N LEU A 613 38.16 -19.30 10.55
CA LEU A 613 37.50 -18.52 11.60
C LEU A 613 37.26 -19.38 12.81
N CYS A 614 37.93 -19.05 13.93
CA CYS A 614 37.75 -19.71 15.22
C CYS A 614 36.79 -18.90 16.08
N ILE A 615 35.74 -19.55 16.59
CA ILE A 615 34.77 -18.98 17.52
C ILE A 615 34.88 -19.73 18.84
N ARG A 616 35.08 -18.99 19.91
CA ARG A 616 35.15 -19.56 21.27
C ARG A 616 34.09 -18.89 22.13
N LEU A 617 33.21 -19.70 22.74
CA LEU A 617 32.18 -19.24 23.67
C LEU A 617 32.68 -19.36 25.09
N GLU A 618 32.22 -18.52 26.00
CA GLU A 618 32.51 -18.60 27.43
C GLU A 618 31.84 -19.82 28.11
N SER A 619 30.72 -20.29 27.53
CA SER A 619 30.02 -21.52 27.93
C SER A 619 29.34 -22.14 26.73
N PRO A 620 29.06 -23.48 26.74
CA PRO A 620 28.36 -24.13 25.64
C PRO A 620 27.00 -23.48 25.37
N SER A 621 26.70 -23.20 24.10
CA SER A 621 25.38 -22.68 23.72
C SER A 621 24.27 -23.72 23.98
N LYS A 622 23.14 -23.27 24.49
CA LYS A 622 21.95 -24.12 24.72
C LYS A 622 21.20 -24.44 23.46
N GLU A 623 21.35 -23.61 22.44
CA GLU A 623 20.64 -23.69 21.16
C GLU A 623 21.61 -23.52 19.99
N PRO A 624 21.26 -23.96 18.77
CA PRO A 624 22.07 -23.71 17.59
C PRO A 624 22.23 -22.20 17.32
N ILE A 625 23.43 -21.79 16.88
CA ILE A 625 23.76 -20.40 16.55
C ILE A 625 23.86 -20.30 15.03
N ARG A 626 23.12 -19.39 14.41
CA ARG A 626 23.28 -19.07 12.98
C ARG A 626 24.41 -18.07 12.81
N LEU A 627 25.43 -18.48 12.08
CA LEU A 627 26.58 -17.66 11.69
C LEU A 627 26.40 -17.20 10.25
N CYS A 628 26.54 -15.90 10.00
CA CYS A 628 26.56 -15.33 8.65
C CYS A 628 27.84 -14.51 8.47
N VAL A 629 28.49 -14.66 7.32
CA VAL A 629 29.68 -13.89 6.93
C VAL A 629 29.31 -13.04 5.72
N TYR A 630 29.55 -11.74 5.82
CA TYR A 630 29.17 -10.77 4.78
C TYR A 630 30.44 -10.15 4.17
N ALA A 631 30.45 -10.01 2.86
CA ALA A 631 31.40 -9.14 2.17
C ALA A 631 31.12 -7.66 2.47
N THR A 632 32.07 -6.77 2.17
CA THR A 632 31.93 -5.32 2.37
C THR A 632 30.78 -4.70 1.57
N GLY A 633 30.30 -5.36 0.52
CA GLY A 633 29.11 -4.98 -0.25
C GLY A 633 27.78 -5.48 0.32
N GLY A 634 27.79 -6.22 1.46
CA GLY A 634 26.58 -6.72 2.10
C GLY A 634 26.13 -8.12 1.70
N GLN A 635 26.77 -8.71 0.72
CA GLN A 635 26.43 -10.07 0.28
C GLN A 635 26.84 -11.09 1.33
N VAL A 636 25.95 -12.03 1.67
CA VAL A 636 26.31 -13.23 2.45
C VAL A 636 27.22 -14.09 1.57
N VAL A 637 28.45 -14.31 2.05
CA VAL A 637 29.45 -15.10 1.36
C VAL A 637 29.69 -16.47 2.01
N GLU A 638 29.22 -16.63 3.26
CA GLU A 638 29.20 -17.90 3.98
C GLU A 638 28.10 -17.86 5.03
N GLN A 639 27.37 -18.98 5.17
CA GLN A 639 26.36 -19.14 6.20
C GLN A 639 26.44 -20.55 6.77
N GLN A 640 26.48 -20.65 8.09
CA GLN A 640 26.54 -21.94 8.78
C GLN A 640 25.73 -21.91 10.08
N THR A 641 25.07 -23.03 10.38
CA THR A 641 24.46 -23.25 11.70
C THR A 641 25.44 -24.00 12.59
N LEU A 642 25.86 -23.36 13.66
CA LEU A 642 26.72 -23.95 14.67
C LEU A 642 25.85 -24.76 15.63
N PRO A 643 26.11 -26.06 15.83
CA PRO A 643 25.30 -26.91 16.70
C PRO A 643 25.41 -26.49 18.17
N ALA A 644 24.34 -26.71 18.95
CA ALA A 644 24.35 -26.49 20.40
C ALA A 644 25.30 -27.43 21.13
N GLY A 645 25.70 -27.08 22.36
CA GLY A 645 26.45 -27.94 23.25
C GLY A 645 27.97 -27.87 23.10
N HIS A 646 28.52 -26.97 22.30
CA HIS A 646 29.96 -26.80 22.11
C HIS A 646 30.41 -25.41 22.54
N GLU A 647 31.68 -25.31 23.01
CA GLU A 647 32.35 -24.06 23.37
C GLU A 647 33.25 -23.53 22.25
N GLN A 648 33.60 -24.36 21.27
CA GLN A 648 34.52 -23.98 20.21
C GLN A 648 34.00 -24.46 18.85
N TYR A 649 34.10 -23.57 17.85
CA TYR A 649 33.76 -23.86 16.46
C TYR A 649 34.86 -23.36 15.54
N GLY A 650 35.04 -24.04 14.42
CA GLY A 650 35.91 -23.65 13.32
C GLY A 650 35.10 -23.58 12.03
N VAL A 651 35.14 -22.45 11.37
CA VAL A 651 34.47 -22.23 10.07
C VAL A 651 35.54 -21.89 9.03
N SER A 652 35.66 -22.71 7.98
CA SER A 652 36.65 -22.46 6.96
C SER A 652 36.17 -21.39 5.97
N LEU A 653 36.89 -20.29 5.92
CA LEU A 653 36.70 -19.21 4.94
C LEU A 653 37.85 -19.20 3.92
N SER A 654 38.60 -20.30 3.78
CA SER A 654 39.77 -20.41 2.92
C SER A 654 39.44 -20.20 1.41
N HIS A 655 38.19 -20.40 1.00
CA HIS A 655 37.70 -20.19 -0.33
C HIS A 655 37.38 -18.72 -0.67
N LEU A 656 37.27 -17.84 0.34
CA LEU A 656 36.97 -16.43 0.12
C LEU A 656 38.24 -15.63 -0.21
N PRO A 657 38.18 -14.51 -0.96
CA PRO A 657 39.29 -13.60 -1.20
C PRO A 657 39.87 -12.96 0.09
N GLN A 658 41.13 -12.49 0.05
CA GLN A 658 41.67 -11.70 1.16
C GLN A 658 41.02 -10.31 1.21
N ALA A 659 40.16 -10.11 2.18
CA ALA A 659 39.37 -8.88 2.37
C ALA A 659 38.91 -8.74 3.83
N VAL A 660 38.22 -7.64 4.12
CA VAL A 660 37.49 -7.46 5.38
C VAL A 660 36.07 -8.03 5.20
N TYR A 661 35.63 -8.82 6.19
CA TYR A 661 34.30 -9.41 6.24
C TYR A 661 33.63 -9.05 7.57
N ALA A 662 32.32 -8.87 7.53
CA ALA A 662 31.53 -8.80 8.75
C ALA A 662 31.02 -10.20 9.09
N VAL A 663 31.22 -10.62 10.32
CA VAL A 663 30.70 -11.89 10.85
C VAL A 663 29.63 -11.56 11.86
N GLN A 664 28.44 -12.08 11.62
CA GLN A 664 27.29 -11.93 12.51
C GLN A 664 26.94 -13.27 13.13
N MET A 665 26.72 -13.26 14.43
CA MET A 665 26.17 -14.38 15.20
C MET A 665 24.72 -14.05 15.58
N ASN A 666 23.77 -14.90 15.17
CA ASN A 666 22.35 -14.79 15.52
C ASN A 666 21.99 -15.94 16.46
N SER A 667 21.59 -15.59 17.68
CA SER A 667 21.18 -16.52 18.75
C SER A 667 20.00 -15.92 19.50
N HIS A 668 19.14 -16.75 20.08
CA HIS A 668 18.15 -16.29 21.05
C HIS A 668 18.79 -15.81 22.37
N ASP A 669 20.01 -16.28 22.67
CA ASP A 669 20.78 -15.74 23.78
C ASP A 669 21.38 -14.38 23.43
N PRO A 670 20.95 -13.27 24.10
CA PRO A 670 21.45 -11.92 23.82
C PRO A 670 22.98 -11.77 24.03
N GLN A 671 23.62 -12.61 24.86
CA GLN A 671 25.05 -12.58 25.10
C GLN A 671 25.88 -13.14 23.94
N LEU A 672 25.24 -13.99 23.10
CA LEU A 672 25.86 -14.61 21.93
C LEU A 672 25.45 -13.91 20.63
N ARG A 673 24.56 -12.90 20.70
CA ARG A 673 24.13 -12.09 19.54
C ARG A 673 25.10 -10.92 19.35
N GLY A 674 25.55 -10.71 18.13
CA GLY A 674 26.42 -9.57 17.82
C GLY A 674 27.16 -9.76 16.49
N SER A 675 27.97 -8.77 16.15
CA SER A 675 28.77 -8.80 14.94
C SER A 675 30.20 -8.28 15.19
N THR A 676 31.13 -8.74 14.38
CA THR A 676 32.52 -8.28 14.41
C THR A 676 33.12 -8.26 13.02
N LEU A 677 34.07 -7.36 12.79
CA LEU A 677 34.83 -7.34 11.55
C LEU A 677 36.05 -8.25 11.69
N ILE A 678 36.23 -9.08 10.67
CA ILE A 678 37.43 -9.94 10.55
C ILE A 678 38.16 -9.60 9.26
N ARG A 679 39.47 -9.76 9.27
CA ARG A 679 40.29 -9.66 8.05
C ARG A 679 40.83 -11.06 7.73
N ARG A 680 40.48 -11.53 6.55
CA ARG A 680 41.05 -12.73 5.98
C ARG A 680 42.32 -12.43 5.22
#